data_f9ddd11f1ec8986fb948a4217054f014
#
_entry.id   f9ddd11f1ec8986fb948a4217054f014
#
_cell.length_a   1.000
_cell.length_b   1.000
_cell.length_c   1.000
_cell.angle_alpha   90.00
_cell.angle_beta   90.00
_cell.angle_gamma   90.00
#
_symmetry.space_group_name_H-M   'P 1'
#
loop_
_entity.id
_entity.type
_entity.pdbx_description
1 polymer ?
#
loop_
_entity_poly.entity_id
_entity_poly.type
_entity_poly.pdbx_seq_one_letter_code
_entity_poly.pdbx_strand_id
1 'polypeptide(L)'
;MKMQRLHLLAMEEERQSLMDALLQFGRLEIRQTEDLAADPDWAVLLHPEPAELVRWREASRQMEAALSALGSRGLKKTGLFAPRPRISQSQFLDEAALRQQQALAAEILGHTARKEQLTSQLQRIQAQRLSLEPWAELDVPVELHRSGQLSVIPGTMPLRSDLQQAKNALEEQPAELVQVSLSPQQQYLLLLVHQAAESAVLEVLRPFGFAAASFGTLTGTVQENLQRLDDEEEQTRQDRRAEDAALDALGGRQPELKLGLDRLKLQIQREENRQRLLTDGHIFYLEGWVPEADTARLEQLLEGYSCAWDLRVPTEEEYPEVPVTLKSNWLTRSMTCITEQYSMPAYDGVDPNPVMAPFFILFFGMMMADMGYGLLMIFLPLLYLKKARPPQSKRGFIELILWCGIVTFIFGALTGGFFGDFIPQLCKVIDPASTFELPSLFSPLNDTMAIMIGSMVLGGIQILTGMTISVVKKTRDGHFADALWDEITWWVILAGGAMALLKVGSVAGVPVVLVIGVLMLVYGSGRGKKGFGKVTGLVSAVYNGVTGFFSDILSYVRLMALMLSGAVLAQVFNMLGATTGNVVGFVVIALIGNALNLALNLLGCYVHDMRLQFLEFFGRFYKEGGKSYRPLSVETQYVEVMKEDN
;
A
#
# COMPACT_ATOMS: atom_id res chain seq x y z
N MET A 1 13.14 11.37 -21.30
CA MET A 1 12.80 12.01 -22.61
C MET A 1 12.98 13.50 -22.46
N LYS A 2 13.25 14.23 -23.55
CA LYS A 2 13.29 15.70 -23.50
C LYS A 2 11.89 16.25 -23.36
N MET A 3 11.72 17.29 -22.56
CA MET A 3 10.46 17.97 -22.28
C MET A 3 10.51 19.39 -22.81
N GLN A 4 9.34 19.93 -23.17
CA GLN A 4 9.17 21.35 -23.48
C GLN A 4 8.16 21.97 -22.53
N ARG A 5 8.38 23.22 -22.16
CA ARG A 5 7.48 24.01 -21.31
C ARG A 5 6.45 24.68 -22.21
N LEU A 6 5.18 24.43 -21.92
CA LEU A 6 4.06 25.07 -22.59
C LEU A 6 3.58 26.24 -21.74
N HIS A 7 3.45 27.42 -22.39
CA HIS A 7 2.69 28.55 -21.90
C HIS A 7 1.47 28.70 -22.78
N LEU A 8 0.28 28.65 -22.24
CA LEU A 8 -0.98 28.71 -22.98
C LEU A 8 -1.90 29.74 -22.37
N LEU A 9 -2.40 30.65 -23.21
CA LEU A 9 -3.41 31.65 -22.89
C LEU A 9 -4.63 31.40 -23.77
N ALA A 10 -5.81 31.20 -23.18
CA ALA A 10 -7.03 30.93 -23.94
C ALA A 10 -8.26 31.60 -23.32
N MET A 11 -9.35 31.67 -24.10
CA MET A 11 -10.61 32.26 -23.66
C MET A 11 -11.31 31.38 -22.63
N GLU A 12 -11.87 32.00 -21.58
CA GLU A 12 -12.59 31.29 -20.51
C GLU A 12 -13.82 30.52 -21.06
N GLU A 13 -14.47 31.03 -22.12
CA GLU A 13 -15.62 30.38 -22.76
C GLU A 13 -15.26 29.00 -23.34
N GLU A 14 -14.06 28.83 -23.85
CA GLU A 14 -13.57 27.58 -24.46
C GLU A 14 -12.85 26.68 -23.42
N ARG A 15 -12.70 27.11 -22.17
CA ARG A 15 -11.92 26.40 -21.15
C ARG A 15 -12.31 24.93 -21.02
N GLN A 16 -13.61 24.64 -20.91
CA GLN A 16 -14.06 23.26 -20.67
C GLN A 16 -13.76 22.36 -21.87
N SER A 17 -14.03 22.83 -23.09
CA SER A 17 -13.77 22.06 -24.30
C SER A 17 -12.26 21.85 -24.54
N LEU A 18 -11.45 22.87 -24.30
CA LEU A 18 -10.01 22.76 -24.42
C LEU A 18 -9.39 21.83 -23.34
N MET A 19 -9.84 21.93 -22.08
CA MET A 19 -9.39 21.03 -21.02
C MET A 19 -9.78 19.58 -21.28
N ASP A 20 -10.96 19.32 -21.85
CA ASP A 20 -11.37 17.98 -22.23
C ASP A 20 -10.56 17.45 -23.43
N ALA A 21 -10.20 18.29 -24.39
CA ALA A 21 -9.31 17.92 -25.49
C ALA A 21 -7.88 17.64 -24.99
N LEU A 22 -7.35 18.44 -24.06
CA LEU A 22 -6.06 18.20 -23.41
C LEU A 22 -6.05 16.92 -22.55
N LEU A 23 -7.17 16.61 -21.90
CA LEU A 23 -7.34 15.35 -21.18
C LEU A 23 -7.36 14.13 -22.14
N GLN A 24 -7.99 14.26 -23.32
CA GLN A 24 -7.98 13.23 -24.36
C GLN A 24 -6.59 13.08 -25.00
N PHE A 25 -5.87 14.19 -25.18
CA PHE A 25 -4.48 14.18 -25.61
C PHE A 25 -3.60 13.35 -24.66
N GLY A 26 -3.79 13.49 -23.34
CA GLY A 26 -3.23 12.61 -22.33
C GLY A 26 -1.71 12.65 -22.19
N ARG A 27 -1.06 13.74 -22.66
CA ARG A 27 0.41 13.90 -22.68
C ARG A 27 0.87 15.27 -22.15
N LEU A 28 0.00 16.03 -21.53
CA LEU A 28 0.32 17.29 -20.90
C LEU A 28 0.27 17.12 -19.38
N GLU A 29 1.29 17.55 -18.66
CA GLU A 29 1.27 17.74 -17.22
C GLU A 29 1.11 19.22 -16.90
N ILE A 30 0.04 19.58 -16.16
CA ILE A 30 -0.20 20.97 -15.75
C ILE A 30 0.62 21.26 -14.50
N ARG A 31 1.41 22.33 -14.54
CA ARG A 31 2.16 22.84 -13.38
C ARG A 31 1.27 23.76 -12.54
N GLN A 32 1.53 23.83 -11.26
CA GLN A 32 0.98 24.86 -10.39
C GLN A 32 1.80 26.15 -10.54
N THR A 33 1.12 27.23 -10.83
CA THR A 33 1.74 28.53 -11.16
C THR A 33 1.84 29.46 -9.94
N GLU A 34 2.41 28.97 -8.84
CA GLU A 34 2.56 29.78 -7.61
C GLU A 34 3.49 30.99 -7.81
N ASP A 35 4.51 30.86 -8.66
CA ASP A 35 5.53 31.89 -8.85
C ASP A 35 5.04 33.09 -9.68
N LEU A 36 4.03 32.91 -10.54
CA LEU A 36 3.48 33.99 -11.38
C LEU A 36 2.61 34.97 -10.60
N ALA A 37 1.95 34.53 -9.53
CA ALA A 37 1.15 35.42 -8.68
C ALA A 37 1.99 36.48 -7.93
N ALA A 38 3.30 36.29 -7.85
CA ALA A 38 4.25 37.22 -7.27
C ALA A 38 4.71 38.31 -8.28
N ASP A 39 4.47 38.13 -9.58
CA ASP A 39 4.81 39.08 -10.62
C ASP A 39 3.68 40.13 -10.76
N PRO A 40 3.99 41.47 -10.69
CA PRO A 40 2.97 42.51 -10.79
C PRO A 40 2.16 42.46 -12.08
N ASP A 41 2.74 42.00 -13.19
CA ASP A 41 2.07 41.92 -14.49
C ASP A 41 1.01 40.80 -14.54
N TRP A 42 1.13 39.79 -13.69
CA TRP A 42 0.22 38.63 -13.56
C TRP A 42 -0.67 38.66 -12.33
N ALA A 43 -0.52 39.66 -11.45
CA ALA A 43 -1.25 39.78 -10.19
C ALA A 43 -2.78 39.95 -10.36
N VAL A 44 -3.26 40.21 -11.57
CA VAL A 44 -4.70 40.31 -11.91
C VAL A 44 -5.32 38.92 -12.04
N LEU A 45 -4.53 37.89 -12.36
CA LEU A 45 -5.01 36.54 -12.52
C LEU A 45 -5.08 35.82 -11.17
N LEU A 46 -6.21 35.24 -10.86
CA LEU A 46 -6.47 34.56 -9.57
C LEU A 46 -6.72 33.06 -9.80
N HIS A 47 -6.46 32.28 -8.77
CA HIS A 47 -6.86 30.89 -8.76
C HIS A 47 -8.38 30.77 -8.56
N PRO A 48 -9.06 29.85 -9.27
CA PRO A 48 -10.48 29.58 -9.09
C PRO A 48 -10.79 29.10 -7.67
N GLU A 49 -11.98 29.42 -7.15
CA GLU A 49 -12.42 28.96 -5.84
C GLU A 49 -12.54 27.43 -5.75
N PRO A 50 -12.15 26.83 -4.61
CA PRO A 50 -12.10 25.37 -4.44
C PRO A 50 -13.46 24.71 -4.10
N ALA A 51 -14.59 25.46 -4.13
CA ALA A 51 -15.89 24.98 -3.66
C ALA A 51 -16.34 23.68 -4.35
N GLU A 52 -16.19 23.57 -5.66
CA GLU A 52 -16.56 22.38 -6.41
C GLU A 52 -15.66 21.18 -6.07
N LEU A 53 -14.36 21.38 -5.83
CA LEU A 53 -13.45 20.32 -5.42
C LEU A 53 -13.86 19.69 -4.08
N VAL A 54 -14.23 20.53 -3.11
CA VAL A 54 -14.69 20.06 -1.79
C VAL A 54 -15.94 19.19 -1.95
N ARG A 55 -16.88 19.64 -2.78
CA ARG A 55 -18.11 18.90 -3.09
C ARG A 55 -17.84 17.52 -3.71
N TRP A 56 -16.95 17.44 -4.70
CA TRP A 56 -16.61 16.16 -5.35
C TRP A 56 -15.86 15.22 -4.43
N ARG A 57 -14.96 15.73 -3.60
CA ARG A 57 -14.26 14.93 -2.59
C ARG A 57 -15.22 14.38 -1.55
N GLU A 58 -16.20 15.16 -1.11
CA GLU A 58 -17.21 14.69 -0.17
C GLU A 58 -18.10 13.61 -0.79
N ALA A 59 -18.55 13.79 -2.04
CA ALA A 59 -19.29 12.77 -2.76
C ALA A 59 -18.49 11.45 -2.92
N SER A 60 -17.18 11.55 -3.13
CA SER A 60 -16.30 10.37 -3.18
C SER A 60 -16.23 9.65 -1.84
N ARG A 61 -16.09 10.38 -0.72
CA ARG A 61 -16.08 9.78 0.62
C ARG A 61 -17.39 9.09 0.95
N GLN A 62 -18.52 9.71 0.60
CA GLN A 62 -19.86 9.11 0.79
C GLN A 62 -20.01 7.83 -0.01
N MET A 63 -19.54 7.81 -1.25
CA MET A 63 -19.62 6.60 -2.09
C MET A 63 -18.68 5.49 -1.60
N GLU A 64 -17.48 5.84 -1.09
CA GLU A 64 -16.57 4.88 -0.44
C GLU A 64 -17.18 4.31 0.84
N ALA A 65 -17.81 5.15 1.66
CA ALA A 65 -18.50 4.73 2.87
C ALA A 65 -19.67 3.79 2.55
N ALA A 66 -20.47 4.09 1.51
CA ALA A 66 -21.55 3.24 1.04
C ALA A 66 -21.03 1.88 0.55
N LEU A 67 -19.94 1.86 -0.21
CA LEU A 67 -19.31 0.63 -0.68
C LEU A 67 -18.77 -0.20 0.51
N SER A 68 -18.19 0.45 1.50
CA SER A 68 -17.71 -0.19 2.74
C SER A 68 -18.86 -0.78 3.56
N ALA A 69 -19.99 -0.07 3.67
CA ALA A 69 -21.19 -0.53 4.38
C ALA A 69 -21.80 -1.78 3.76
N LEU A 70 -21.76 -1.90 2.44
CA LEU A 70 -22.18 -3.12 1.75
C LEU A 70 -21.22 -4.30 2.00
N GLY A 71 -19.93 -4.04 2.20
CA GLY A 71 -18.92 -5.06 2.48
C GLY A 71 -18.92 -6.23 1.48
N SER A 72 -19.16 -7.46 1.96
CA SER A 72 -19.24 -8.66 1.11
C SER A 72 -20.65 -8.99 0.62
N ARG A 73 -21.67 -8.15 0.93
CA ARG A 73 -23.08 -8.38 0.60
C ARG A 73 -23.30 -8.39 -0.90
N GLY A 74 -24.04 -9.34 -1.40
CA GLY A 74 -24.41 -9.45 -2.81
C GLY A 74 -23.23 -9.69 -3.77
N LEU A 75 -22.01 -9.77 -3.28
CA LEU A 75 -20.87 -10.17 -4.09
C LEU A 75 -21.02 -11.64 -4.47
N LYS A 76 -21.36 -11.92 -5.73
CA LYS A 76 -20.91 -13.18 -6.33
C LYS A 76 -19.40 -13.20 -6.09
N LYS A 77 -18.84 -14.25 -5.46
CA LYS A 77 -17.41 -14.42 -5.27
C LYS A 77 -16.70 -14.21 -6.61
N THR A 78 -16.43 -12.95 -6.95
CA THR A 78 -15.62 -12.62 -8.11
C THR A 78 -14.23 -13.10 -7.73
N GLY A 79 -13.76 -14.17 -8.40
CA GLY A 79 -12.43 -14.71 -8.14
C GLY A 79 -11.39 -13.59 -8.32
N LEU A 80 -10.25 -13.71 -7.66
CA LEU A 80 -9.08 -12.82 -7.77
C LEU A 80 -8.72 -12.46 -9.24
N PHE A 81 -9.17 -13.26 -10.19
CA PHE A 81 -8.91 -13.13 -11.63
C PHE A 81 -10.10 -12.61 -12.45
N ALA A 82 -11.11 -12.00 -11.83
CA ALA A 82 -12.23 -11.44 -12.58
C ALA A 82 -11.78 -10.25 -13.44
N PRO A 83 -12.11 -10.22 -14.74
CA PRO A 83 -11.76 -9.13 -15.62
C PRO A 83 -12.50 -7.85 -15.22
N ARG A 84 -11.84 -6.70 -15.38
CA ARG A 84 -12.50 -5.40 -15.24
C ARG A 84 -13.52 -5.23 -16.37
N PRO A 85 -14.74 -4.72 -16.07
CA PRO A 85 -15.73 -4.46 -17.09
C PRO A 85 -15.23 -3.38 -18.06
N ARG A 86 -15.54 -3.55 -19.35
CA ARG A 86 -15.23 -2.59 -20.41
C ARG A 86 -16.42 -1.68 -20.62
N ILE A 87 -16.14 -0.38 -20.68
CA ILE A 87 -17.14 0.66 -20.86
C ILE A 87 -16.64 1.61 -21.93
N SER A 88 -17.54 2.10 -22.81
CA SER A 88 -17.19 3.12 -23.80
C SER A 88 -16.93 4.47 -23.11
N GLN A 89 -16.16 5.33 -23.76
CA GLN A 89 -15.85 6.65 -23.23
C GLN A 89 -17.12 7.50 -23.07
N SER A 90 -18.05 7.42 -23.99
CA SER A 90 -19.35 8.11 -23.94
C SER A 90 -20.17 7.70 -22.72
N GLN A 91 -20.25 6.40 -22.43
CA GLN A 91 -20.92 5.87 -21.23
C GLN A 91 -20.21 6.25 -19.94
N PHE A 92 -18.86 6.33 -19.97
CA PHE A 92 -18.08 6.71 -18.80
C PHE A 92 -18.29 8.19 -18.41
N LEU A 93 -18.46 9.08 -19.36
CA LEU A 93 -18.65 10.52 -19.15
C LEU A 93 -20.11 10.92 -18.87
N ASP A 94 -21.05 9.97 -18.77
CA ASP A 94 -22.47 10.25 -18.52
C ASP A 94 -22.70 10.81 -17.10
N GLU A 95 -23.03 12.10 -17.02
CA GLU A 95 -23.32 12.80 -15.78
C GLU A 95 -24.65 12.38 -15.13
N ALA A 96 -25.66 12.00 -15.95
CA ALA A 96 -26.93 11.55 -15.40
C ALA A 96 -26.77 10.24 -14.63
N ALA A 97 -25.95 9.32 -15.15
CA ALA A 97 -25.60 8.10 -14.46
C ALA A 97 -24.78 8.36 -13.19
N LEU A 98 -23.90 9.38 -13.15
CA LEU A 98 -23.18 9.75 -11.93
C LEU A 98 -24.15 10.22 -10.82
N ARG A 99 -25.16 11.05 -11.16
CA ARG A 99 -26.17 11.49 -10.19
C ARG A 99 -26.98 10.32 -9.63
N GLN A 100 -27.33 9.34 -10.46
CA GLN A 100 -28.00 8.10 -10.01
C GLN A 100 -27.13 7.30 -9.05
N GLN A 101 -25.82 7.22 -9.30
CA GLN A 101 -24.87 6.52 -8.43
C GLN A 101 -24.70 7.23 -7.09
N GLN A 102 -24.71 8.57 -7.08
CA GLN A 102 -24.70 9.35 -5.83
C GLN A 102 -25.99 9.16 -5.02
N ALA A 103 -27.14 9.13 -5.69
CA ALA A 103 -28.42 8.83 -5.04
C ALA A 103 -28.42 7.42 -4.42
N LEU A 104 -27.89 6.42 -5.13
CA LEU A 104 -27.73 5.07 -4.61
C LEU A 104 -26.81 5.04 -3.37
N ALA A 105 -25.71 5.78 -3.38
CA ALA A 105 -24.82 5.88 -2.22
C ALA A 105 -25.54 6.49 -1.01
N ALA A 106 -26.33 7.55 -1.23
CA ALA A 106 -27.13 8.18 -0.18
C ALA A 106 -28.20 7.23 0.39
N GLU A 107 -28.88 6.44 -0.45
CA GLU A 107 -29.83 5.41 -0.04
C GLU A 107 -29.18 4.36 0.87
N ILE A 108 -28.03 3.82 0.49
CA ILE A 108 -27.29 2.83 1.28
C ILE A 108 -26.84 3.42 2.63
N LEU A 109 -26.35 4.64 2.65
CA LEU A 109 -25.95 5.32 3.89
C LEU A 109 -27.16 5.60 4.79
N GLY A 110 -28.32 5.91 4.22
CA GLY A 110 -29.59 6.06 4.94
C GLY A 110 -29.99 4.76 5.67
N HIS A 111 -29.99 3.63 4.97
CA HIS A 111 -30.26 2.32 5.56
C HIS A 111 -29.22 1.95 6.64
N THR A 112 -27.95 2.27 6.41
CA THR A 112 -26.87 2.00 7.39
C THR A 112 -27.07 2.82 8.66
N ALA A 113 -27.34 4.12 8.55
CA ALA A 113 -27.60 5.00 9.69
C ALA A 113 -28.84 4.56 10.48
N ARG A 114 -29.91 4.15 9.78
CA ARG A 114 -31.13 3.62 10.41
C ARG A 114 -30.86 2.33 11.18
N LYS A 115 -30.10 1.40 10.60
CA LYS A 115 -29.66 0.19 11.28
C LYS A 115 -28.85 0.45 12.53
N GLU A 116 -27.92 1.41 12.51
CA GLU A 116 -27.12 1.81 13.69
C GLU A 116 -28.02 2.41 14.78
N GLN A 117 -28.97 3.25 14.38
CA GLN A 117 -29.96 3.81 15.30
C GLN A 117 -30.79 2.71 15.99
N LEU A 118 -31.32 1.75 15.22
CA LEU A 118 -32.06 0.62 15.75
C LEU A 118 -31.21 -0.28 16.64
N THR A 119 -29.92 -0.45 16.32
CA THR A 119 -28.99 -1.19 17.18
C THR A 119 -28.78 -0.50 18.52
N SER A 120 -28.66 0.83 18.53
CA SER A 120 -28.55 1.61 19.76
C SER A 120 -29.85 1.56 20.60
N GLN A 121 -31.01 1.56 19.94
CA GLN A 121 -32.32 1.36 20.59
C GLN A 121 -32.40 -0.01 21.26
N LEU A 122 -32.00 -1.09 20.57
CA LEU A 122 -31.96 -2.45 21.13
C LEU A 122 -31.09 -2.52 22.38
N GLN A 123 -29.91 -1.92 22.34
CA GLN A 123 -29.04 -1.88 23.53
C GLN A 123 -29.69 -1.15 24.71
N ARG A 124 -30.41 -0.06 24.44
CA ARG A 124 -31.13 0.70 25.45
C ARG A 124 -32.29 -0.12 26.05
N ILE A 125 -33.10 -0.77 25.21
CA ILE A 125 -34.20 -1.65 25.64
C ILE A 125 -33.65 -2.79 26.51
N GLN A 126 -32.58 -3.45 26.07
CA GLN A 126 -31.95 -4.53 26.83
C GLN A 126 -31.38 -4.06 28.17
N ALA A 127 -30.78 -2.88 28.24
CA ALA A 127 -30.32 -2.30 29.50
C ALA A 127 -31.49 -2.01 30.47
N GLN A 128 -32.61 -1.47 29.96
CA GLN A 128 -33.80 -1.23 30.73
C GLN A 128 -34.42 -2.54 31.23
N ARG A 129 -34.53 -3.56 30.37
CA ARG A 129 -35.01 -4.89 30.73
C ARG A 129 -34.17 -5.50 31.83
N LEU A 130 -32.84 -5.54 31.69
CA LEU A 130 -31.94 -6.06 32.72
C LEU A 130 -32.06 -5.34 34.07
N SER A 131 -32.43 -4.05 34.08
CA SER A 131 -32.65 -3.29 35.31
C SER A 131 -33.99 -3.60 35.97
N LEU A 132 -35.01 -4.03 35.21
CA LEU A 132 -36.33 -4.39 35.70
C LEU A 132 -36.50 -5.88 36.04
N GLU A 133 -35.74 -6.76 35.36
CA GLU A 133 -35.85 -8.22 35.54
C GLU A 133 -35.77 -8.69 36.99
N PRO A 134 -34.92 -8.17 37.88
CA PRO A 134 -34.88 -8.53 39.29
C PRO A 134 -36.15 -8.15 40.06
N TRP A 135 -36.95 -7.25 39.55
CA TRP A 135 -38.19 -6.79 40.13
C TRP A 135 -39.43 -7.48 39.56
N ALA A 136 -39.27 -8.54 38.73
CA ALA A 136 -40.35 -9.21 38.02
C ALA A 136 -41.46 -9.74 38.94
N GLU A 137 -41.14 -10.09 40.19
CA GLU A 137 -42.09 -10.61 41.20
C GLU A 137 -42.81 -9.49 41.98
N LEU A 138 -42.55 -8.20 41.61
CA LEU A 138 -43.21 -7.07 42.26
C LEU A 138 -44.59 -6.83 41.61
N ASP A 139 -45.67 -7.19 42.34
CA ASP A 139 -47.05 -7.04 41.89
C ASP A 139 -47.64 -5.64 42.09
N VAL A 140 -46.84 -4.71 42.67
CA VAL A 140 -47.26 -3.35 42.95
C VAL A 140 -46.89 -2.44 41.75
N PRO A 141 -47.80 -1.52 41.34
CA PRO A 141 -47.43 -0.54 40.30
C PRO A 141 -46.23 0.29 40.74
N VAL A 142 -45.25 0.48 39.84
CA VAL A 142 -43.98 1.16 40.14
C VAL A 142 -44.13 2.64 40.47
N GLU A 143 -45.25 3.25 40.08
CA GLU A 143 -45.66 4.64 40.38
C GLU A 143 -46.30 4.78 41.76
N LEU A 144 -46.67 3.66 42.44
CA LEU A 144 -47.33 3.67 43.71
C LEU A 144 -46.34 3.95 44.83
N HIS A 145 -45.98 5.19 45.06
CA HIS A 145 -45.10 5.59 46.16
C HIS A 145 -45.89 5.75 47.49
N ARG A 146 -47.20 5.97 47.45
CA ARG A 146 -48.04 6.21 48.59
C ARG A 146 -49.46 5.61 48.45
N SER A 147 -49.93 4.92 49.44
CA SER A 147 -51.27 4.37 49.52
C SER A 147 -51.89 4.68 50.87
N GLY A 148 -52.79 5.64 50.93
CA GLY A 148 -53.38 6.13 52.16
C GLY A 148 -52.32 6.76 53.09
N GLN A 149 -52.05 6.09 54.22
CA GLN A 149 -51.05 6.53 55.21
C GLN A 149 -49.72 5.75 55.08
N LEU A 150 -49.60 4.85 54.11
CA LEU A 150 -48.42 4.03 53.87
C LEU A 150 -47.57 4.61 52.74
N SER A 151 -46.26 4.68 52.93
CA SER A 151 -45.26 4.83 51.87
C SER A 151 -44.75 3.49 51.41
N VAL A 152 -44.67 3.30 50.10
CA VAL A 152 -44.19 2.08 49.40
C VAL A 152 -42.86 2.41 48.74
N ILE A 153 -41.75 1.88 49.25
CA ILE A 153 -40.40 2.26 48.79
C ILE A 153 -39.68 0.95 48.33
N PRO A 154 -39.59 0.74 47.02
CA PRO A 154 -38.71 -0.29 46.49
C PRO A 154 -37.25 0.10 46.77
N GLY A 155 -36.42 -0.87 47.10
CA GLY A 155 -35.01 -0.61 47.42
C GLY A 155 -34.13 -1.86 47.27
N THR A 156 -32.86 -1.64 47.31
CA THR A 156 -31.84 -2.72 47.23
C THR A 156 -30.98 -2.73 48.49
N MET A 157 -30.48 -3.89 48.84
CA MET A 157 -29.56 -4.08 49.98
C MET A 157 -28.44 -5.03 49.54
N PRO A 158 -27.17 -4.84 49.92
CA PRO A 158 -26.09 -5.75 49.62
C PRO A 158 -26.38 -7.17 50.13
N LEU A 159 -26.00 -8.21 49.37
CA LEU A 159 -26.19 -9.62 49.77
C LEU A 159 -25.51 -9.98 51.10
N ARG A 160 -24.43 -9.25 51.46
CA ARG A 160 -23.67 -9.44 52.70
C ARG A 160 -24.43 -8.99 53.95
N SER A 161 -25.44 -8.19 53.80
CA SER A 161 -26.27 -7.71 54.92
C SER A 161 -27.33 -8.74 55.28
N ASP A 162 -27.44 -9.01 56.57
CA ASP A 162 -28.40 -10.01 57.05
C ASP A 162 -29.82 -9.43 57.10
N LEU A 163 -30.67 -9.95 56.21
CA LEU A 163 -32.08 -9.53 56.10
C LEU A 163 -32.86 -9.72 57.41
N GLN A 164 -32.56 -10.78 58.15
CA GLN A 164 -33.25 -11.08 59.38
C GLN A 164 -32.91 -10.06 60.49
N GLN A 165 -31.63 -9.63 60.56
CA GLN A 165 -31.22 -8.59 61.48
C GLN A 165 -31.86 -7.24 61.10
N ALA A 166 -31.98 -6.93 59.80
CA ALA A 166 -32.64 -5.72 59.31
C ALA A 166 -34.16 -5.76 59.67
N LYS A 167 -34.83 -6.90 59.54
CA LYS A 167 -36.22 -7.11 59.97
C LYS A 167 -36.39 -6.95 61.47
N ASN A 168 -35.51 -7.56 62.26
CA ASN A 168 -35.55 -7.44 63.74
C ASN A 168 -35.34 -5.98 64.22
N ALA A 169 -34.50 -5.23 63.52
CA ALA A 169 -34.30 -3.78 63.80
C ALA A 169 -35.55 -2.94 63.53
N LEU A 170 -36.51 -3.44 62.76
CA LEU A 170 -37.76 -2.79 62.44
C LEU A 170 -38.94 -3.25 63.30
N GLU A 171 -38.80 -4.26 64.21
CA GLU A 171 -39.92 -4.80 65.03
C GLU A 171 -40.63 -3.73 65.85
N GLU A 172 -39.95 -2.70 66.30
CA GLU A 172 -40.55 -1.57 67.10
C GLU A 172 -41.08 -0.43 66.24
N GLN A 173 -40.90 -0.49 64.88
CA GLN A 173 -41.29 0.55 63.94
C GLN A 173 -42.53 0.14 63.14
N PRO A 174 -43.42 1.04 62.75
CA PRO A 174 -44.55 0.73 61.86
C PRO A 174 -44.10 0.56 60.42
N ALA A 175 -43.27 -0.49 60.16
CA ALA A 175 -42.69 -0.77 58.87
C ALA A 175 -42.52 -2.29 58.69
N GLU A 176 -42.67 -2.74 57.44
CA GLU A 176 -42.46 -4.13 57.04
C GLU A 176 -41.51 -4.16 55.82
N LEU A 177 -40.54 -5.07 55.85
CA LEU A 177 -39.58 -5.27 54.79
C LEU A 177 -39.86 -6.64 54.11
N VAL A 178 -40.30 -6.57 52.84
CA VAL A 178 -40.65 -7.72 52.05
C VAL A 178 -39.52 -8.00 51.04
N GLN A 179 -39.05 -9.22 50.91
CA GLN A 179 -38.09 -9.63 49.93
C GLN A 179 -38.81 -9.92 48.60
N VAL A 180 -38.45 -9.18 47.54
CA VAL A 180 -38.97 -9.35 46.19
C VAL A 180 -38.16 -10.41 45.47
N SER A 181 -36.83 -10.23 45.39
CA SER A 181 -35.96 -11.20 44.73
C SER A 181 -34.53 -11.14 45.27
N LEU A 182 -33.69 -12.08 44.81
CA LEU A 182 -32.29 -12.22 45.24
C LEU A 182 -31.40 -12.34 44.00
N SER A 183 -30.34 -11.55 43.95
CA SER A 183 -29.27 -11.69 42.95
C SER A 183 -27.95 -12.06 43.63
N PRO A 184 -26.92 -12.49 42.87
CA PRO A 184 -25.60 -12.80 43.41
C PRO A 184 -24.90 -11.62 44.11
N GLN A 185 -25.35 -10.39 43.88
CA GLN A 185 -24.70 -9.18 44.39
C GLN A 185 -25.55 -8.43 45.40
N GLN A 186 -26.87 -8.47 45.28
CA GLN A 186 -27.78 -7.65 46.11
C GLN A 186 -29.16 -8.29 46.24
N GLN A 187 -29.86 -7.89 47.30
CA GLN A 187 -31.24 -8.29 47.58
C GLN A 187 -32.15 -7.14 47.12
N TYR A 188 -33.27 -7.48 46.49
CA TYR A 188 -34.31 -6.56 46.06
C TYR A 188 -35.46 -6.64 47.04
N LEU A 189 -35.83 -5.50 47.63
CA LEU A 189 -36.72 -5.42 48.79
C LEU A 189 -37.79 -4.38 48.51
N LEU A 190 -38.98 -4.60 49.11
CA LEU A 190 -40.05 -3.63 49.18
C LEU A 190 -40.23 -3.23 50.64
N LEU A 191 -40.02 -1.95 50.93
CA LEU A 191 -40.28 -1.37 52.25
C LEU A 191 -41.67 -0.75 52.26
N LEU A 192 -42.53 -1.28 53.16
CA LEU A 192 -43.82 -0.69 53.49
C LEU A 192 -43.69 0.03 54.81
N VAL A 193 -43.94 1.33 54.88
CA VAL A 193 -43.71 2.14 56.05
C VAL A 193 -44.81 3.19 56.22
N HIS A 194 -45.22 3.45 57.46
CA HIS A 194 -46.16 4.53 57.79
C HIS A 194 -45.48 5.90 57.49
N GLN A 195 -46.15 6.80 56.80
CA GLN A 195 -45.57 8.08 56.34
C GLN A 195 -44.92 8.91 57.43
N ALA A 196 -45.49 8.91 58.66
CA ALA A 196 -44.92 9.63 59.80
C ALA A 196 -43.57 9.05 60.28
N ALA A 197 -43.28 7.80 60.00
CA ALA A 197 -42.06 7.08 60.43
C ALA A 197 -41.03 6.91 59.29
N GLU A 198 -41.32 7.34 58.07
CA GLU A 198 -40.51 7.07 56.88
C GLU A 198 -39.05 7.46 57.06
N SER A 199 -38.76 8.68 57.52
CA SER A 199 -37.37 9.16 57.69
C SER A 199 -36.64 8.40 58.83
N ALA A 200 -37.31 8.05 59.92
CA ALA A 200 -36.73 7.25 61.01
C ALA A 200 -36.36 5.83 60.55
N VAL A 201 -37.27 5.18 59.83
CA VAL A 201 -37.05 3.82 59.29
C VAL A 201 -35.92 3.77 58.26
N LEU A 202 -35.82 4.75 57.39
CA LEU A 202 -34.71 4.84 56.44
C LEU A 202 -33.36 5.03 57.13
N GLU A 203 -33.30 5.80 58.23
CA GLU A 203 -32.09 5.93 59.03
C GLU A 203 -31.71 4.64 59.75
N VAL A 204 -32.66 3.84 60.25
CA VAL A 204 -32.42 2.52 60.81
C VAL A 204 -31.90 1.51 59.77
N LEU A 205 -32.36 1.59 58.54
CA LEU A 205 -31.91 0.72 57.43
C LEU A 205 -30.59 1.16 56.78
N ARG A 206 -30.16 2.38 57.02
CA ARG A 206 -28.91 2.94 56.43
C ARG A 206 -27.64 2.11 56.76
N PRO A 207 -27.42 1.63 58.00
CA PRO A 207 -26.26 0.76 58.33
C PRO A 207 -26.25 -0.57 57.58
N PHE A 208 -27.41 -1.08 57.18
CA PHE A 208 -27.55 -2.32 56.40
C PHE A 208 -27.35 -2.09 54.91
N GLY A 209 -27.12 -0.81 54.48
CA GLY A 209 -26.87 -0.43 53.09
C GLY A 209 -28.13 -0.43 52.21
N PHE A 210 -29.32 -0.21 52.84
CA PHE A 210 -30.55 -0.05 52.05
C PHE A 210 -30.49 1.23 51.22
N ALA A 211 -30.74 1.11 49.92
CA ALA A 211 -30.83 2.18 48.97
C ALA A 211 -32.16 2.14 48.20
N ALA A 212 -32.94 3.20 48.26
CA ALA A 212 -34.21 3.30 47.53
C ALA A 212 -33.96 3.23 46.01
N ALA A 213 -34.70 2.36 45.33
CA ALA A 213 -34.69 2.27 43.87
C ALA A 213 -35.71 3.24 43.28
N SER A 214 -35.35 3.82 42.12
CA SER A 214 -36.25 4.71 41.37
C SER A 214 -36.48 4.11 39.99
N PHE A 215 -37.71 3.99 39.56
CA PHE A 215 -38.12 3.50 38.27
C PHE A 215 -38.37 4.64 37.25
N GLY A 216 -38.02 5.89 37.61
CA GLY A 216 -38.15 7.06 36.74
C GLY A 216 -39.61 7.36 36.40
N THR A 217 -39.91 7.40 35.09
CA THR A 217 -41.23 7.72 34.53
C THR A 217 -42.06 6.49 34.15
N LEU A 218 -41.66 5.29 34.61
CA LEU A 218 -42.41 4.06 34.33
C LEU A 218 -43.74 4.05 35.06
N THR A 219 -44.79 3.55 34.42
CA THR A 219 -46.16 3.38 34.95
C THR A 219 -46.63 1.95 34.81
N GLY A 220 -47.56 1.54 35.68
CA GLY A 220 -48.08 0.17 35.71
C GLY A 220 -47.18 -0.80 36.49
N THR A 221 -47.44 -2.07 36.37
CA THR A 221 -46.66 -3.15 37.02
C THR A 221 -45.30 -3.41 36.31
N VAL A 222 -44.36 -4.02 37.04
CA VAL A 222 -43.09 -4.41 36.44
C VAL A 222 -43.30 -5.41 35.32
N GLN A 223 -44.23 -6.35 35.46
CA GLN A 223 -44.54 -7.35 34.43
C GLN A 223 -45.09 -6.68 33.14
N GLU A 224 -46.02 -5.70 33.28
CA GLU A 224 -46.51 -4.95 32.10
C GLU A 224 -45.41 -4.20 31.40
N ASN A 225 -44.47 -3.59 32.13
CA ASN A 225 -43.31 -2.91 31.57
C ASN A 225 -42.34 -3.86 30.88
N LEU A 226 -42.08 -5.05 31.48
CA LEU A 226 -41.24 -6.09 30.87
C LEU A 226 -41.88 -6.61 29.57
N GLN A 227 -43.18 -6.87 29.58
CA GLN A 227 -43.88 -7.32 28.37
C GLN A 227 -43.86 -6.25 27.28
N ARG A 228 -44.06 -4.96 27.62
CA ARG A 228 -43.94 -3.87 26.68
C ARG A 228 -42.53 -3.74 26.09
N LEU A 229 -41.47 -3.94 26.92
CA LEU A 229 -40.07 -3.92 26.45
C LEU A 229 -39.76 -5.13 25.57
N ASP A 230 -40.33 -6.30 25.83
CA ASP A 230 -40.19 -7.49 24.99
C ASP A 230 -40.85 -7.28 23.63
N ASP A 231 -42.05 -6.69 23.59
CA ASP A 231 -42.74 -6.34 22.34
C ASP A 231 -41.96 -5.27 21.53
N GLU A 232 -41.42 -4.24 22.21
CA GLU A 232 -40.62 -3.19 21.59
C GLU A 232 -39.26 -3.76 21.09
N GLU A 233 -38.66 -4.69 21.83
CA GLU A 233 -37.44 -5.37 21.40
C GLU A 233 -37.69 -6.20 20.12
N GLU A 234 -38.76 -6.97 20.07
CA GLU A 234 -39.11 -7.80 18.90
C GLU A 234 -39.42 -6.91 17.69
N GLN A 235 -40.18 -5.84 17.84
CA GLN A 235 -40.46 -4.89 16.78
C GLN A 235 -39.16 -4.23 16.26
N THR A 236 -38.31 -3.76 17.16
CA THR A 236 -37.04 -3.12 16.78
C THR A 236 -36.08 -4.12 16.10
N ARG A 237 -36.12 -5.39 16.51
CA ARG A 237 -35.38 -6.47 15.82
C ARG A 237 -35.91 -6.75 14.42
N GLN A 238 -37.23 -6.73 14.24
CA GLN A 238 -37.86 -6.90 12.92
C GLN A 238 -37.50 -5.74 11.99
N ASP A 239 -37.59 -4.50 12.48
CA ASP A 239 -37.20 -3.31 11.74
C ASP A 239 -35.73 -3.36 11.32
N ARG A 240 -34.81 -3.75 12.24
CA ARG A 240 -33.39 -3.94 11.93
C ARG A 240 -33.15 -5.02 10.87
N ARG A 241 -33.90 -6.13 10.92
CA ARG A 241 -33.83 -7.19 9.90
C ARG A 241 -34.32 -6.70 8.54
N ALA A 242 -35.34 -5.82 8.51
CA ALA A 242 -35.81 -5.21 7.28
C ALA A 242 -34.74 -4.30 6.64
N GLU A 243 -34.04 -3.48 7.46
CA GLU A 243 -32.91 -2.67 7.00
C GLU A 243 -31.74 -3.54 6.49
N ASP A 244 -31.43 -4.65 7.18
CA ASP A 244 -30.41 -5.59 6.72
C ASP A 244 -30.80 -6.25 5.38
N ALA A 245 -32.07 -6.62 5.20
CA ALA A 245 -32.57 -7.19 3.96
C ALA A 245 -32.55 -6.16 2.79
N ALA A 246 -32.83 -4.88 3.07
CA ALA A 246 -32.71 -3.81 2.09
C ALA A 246 -31.25 -3.63 1.65
N LEU A 247 -30.31 -3.61 2.59
CA LEU A 247 -28.87 -3.55 2.28
C LEU A 247 -28.40 -4.79 1.49
N ASP A 248 -28.90 -5.98 1.81
CA ASP A 248 -28.58 -7.21 1.07
C ASP A 248 -29.11 -7.17 -0.38
N ALA A 249 -30.32 -6.62 -0.59
CA ALA A 249 -30.87 -6.41 -1.92
C ALA A 249 -30.04 -5.43 -2.76
N LEU A 250 -29.50 -4.37 -2.12
CA LEU A 250 -28.64 -3.38 -2.77
C LEU A 250 -27.21 -3.90 -3.01
N GLY A 251 -26.80 -4.98 -2.36
CA GLY A 251 -25.48 -5.57 -2.48
C GLY A 251 -25.06 -5.91 -3.92
N GLY A 252 -26.00 -6.31 -4.77
CA GLY A 252 -25.77 -6.59 -6.20
C GLY A 252 -25.36 -5.36 -7.03
N ARG A 253 -25.59 -4.14 -6.53
CA ARG A 253 -25.32 -2.86 -7.21
C ARG A 253 -23.92 -2.28 -6.89
N GLN A 254 -23.07 -2.99 -6.15
CA GLN A 254 -21.68 -2.57 -5.90
C GLN A 254 -20.87 -2.21 -7.16
N PRO A 255 -21.02 -2.90 -8.33
CA PRO A 255 -20.31 -2.48 -9.55
C PRO A 255 -20.68 -1.07 -10.02
N GLU A 256 -21.92 -0.62 -9.78
CA GLU A 256 -22.37 0.74 -10.12
C GLU A 256 -21.67 1.78 -9.23
N LEU A 257 -21.52 1.52 -7.92
CA LEU A 257 -20.78 2.39 -7.00
C LEU A 257 -19.29 2.47 -7.36
N LYS A 258 -18.67 1.33 -7.73
CA LYS A 258 -17.28 1.29 -8.19
C LYS A 258 -17.05 2.12 -9.45
N LEU A 259 -17.99 2.06 -10.40
CA LEU A 259 -17.96 2.91 -11.59
C LEU A 259 -18.15 4.39 -11.21
N GLY A 260 -19.04 4.68 -10.25
CA GLY A 260 -19.25 6.03 -9.72
C GLY A 260 -17.98 6.60 -9.07
N LEU A 261 -17.22 5.79 -8.34
CA LEU A 261 -15.94 6.20 -7.77
C LEU A 261 -14.90 6.57 -8.83
N ASP A 262 -14.79 5.78 -9.91
CA ASP A 262 -13.90 6.11 -11.03
C ASP A 262 -14.32 7.42 -11.73
N ARG A 263 -15.63 7.67 -11.89
CA ARG A 263 -16.17 8.93 -12.42
C ARG A 263 -15.89 10.12 -11.49
N LEU A 264 -16.11 9.96 -10.18
CA LEU A 264 -15.81 11.00 -9.19
C LEU A 264 -14.32 11.32 -9.15
N LYS A 265 -13.46 10.31 -9.25
CA LYS A 265 -12.02 10.51 -9.35
C LYS A 265 -11.64 11.38 -10.55
N LEU A 266 -12.28 11.18 -11.71
CA LEU A 266 -12.08 12.03 -12.87
C LEU A 266 -12.54 13.47 -12.61
N GLN A 267 -13.72 13.67 -11.97
CA GLN A 267 -14.20 15.02 -11.65
C GLN A 267 -13.28 15.73 -10.65
N ILE A 268 -12.81 15.01 -9.64
CA ILE A 268 -11.80 15.53 -8.69
C ILE A 268 -10.54 15.96 -9.43
N GLN A 269 -10.03 15.12 -10.32
CA GLN A 269 -8.82 15.42 -11.11
C GLN A 269 -9.03 16.63 -12.03
N ARG A 270 -10.21 16.77 -12.65
CA ARG A 270 -10.56 17.95 -13.46
C ARG A 270 -10.54 19.23 -12.61
N GLU A 271 -11.14 19.20 -11.43
CA GLU A 271 -11.16 20.36 -10.54
C GLU A 271 -9.79 20.66 -9.90
N GLU A 272 -9.00 19.66 -9.57
CA GLU A 272 -7.61 19.87 -9.11
C GLU A 272 -6.76 20.54 -10.21
N ASN A 273 -6.94 20.15 -11.45
CA ASN A 273 -6.26 20.77 -12.59
C ASN A 273 -6.78 22.19 -12.84
N ARG A 274 -8.10 22.42 -12.69
CA ARG A 274 -8.70 23.76 -12.78
C ARG A 274 -8.08 24.72 -11.76
N GLN A 275 -7.82 24.25 -10.54
CA GLN A 275 -7.19 25.08 -9.51
C GLN A 275 -5.73 25.45 -9.79
N ARG A 276 -5.08 24.72 -10.70
CA ARG A 276 -3.73 25.06 -11.15
C ARG A 276 -3.71 26.15 -12.22
N LEU A 277 -4.86 26.49 -12.78
CA LEU A 277 -4.99 27.57 -13.75
C LEU A 277 -5.05 28.92 -13.05
N LEU A 278 -4.67 29.98 -13.77
CA LEU A 278 -4.90 31.36 -13.36
C LEU A 278 -5.96 31.96 -14.29
N THR A 279 -6.93 32.71 -13.77
CA THR A 279 -7.99 33.33 -14.57
C THR A 279 -8.38 34.71 -14.03
N ASP A 280 -8.80 35.59 -14.94
CA ASP A 280 -9.48 36.86 -14.60
C ASP A 280 -11.00 36.83 -14.89
N GLY A 281 -11.52 35.66 -15.29
CA GLY A 281 -12.91 35.47 -15.68
C GLY A 281 -13.20 35.61 -17.18
N HIS A 282 -12.27 36.16 -17.98
CA HIS A 282 -12.38 36.27 -19.44
C HIS A 282 -11.36 35.40 -20.17
N ILE A 283 -10.17 35.32 -19.63
CA ILE A 283 -9.08 34.48 -20.11
C ILE A 283 -8.56 33.60 -19.01
N PHE A 284 -7.96 32.48 -19.38
CA PHE A 284 -7.21 31.66 -18.44
C PHE A 284 -5.80 31.37 -18.97
N TYR A 285 -4.88 31.27 -18.04
CA TYR A 285 -3.50 30.91 -18.28
C TYR A 285 -3.19 29.53 -17.72
N LEU A 286 -2.49 28.73 -18.52
CA LEU A 286 -2.06 27.40 -18.19
C LEU A 286 -0.58 27.25 -18.49
N GLU A 287 0.13 26.68 -17.52
CA GLU A 287 1.53 26.29 -17.69
C GLU A 287 1.65 24.79 -17.55
N GLY A 288 2.46 24.16 -18.41
CA GLY A 288 2.59 22.71 -18.36
C GLY A 288 3.84 22.19 -19.06
N TRP A 289 4.03 20.89 -18.92
CA TRP A 289 5.13 20.16 -19.54
C TRP A 289 4.63 19.15 -20.54
N VAL A 290 5.25 19.11 -21.72
CA VAL A 290 4.93 18.14 -22.77
C VAL A 290 6.22 17.50 -23.29
N PRO A 291 6.23 16.17 -23.60
CA PRO A 291 7.36 15.54 -24.27
C PRO A 291 7.60 16.14 -25.66
N GLU A 292 8.86 16.41 -26.02
CA GLU A 292 9.25 16.95 -27.33
C GLU A 292 8.68 16.13 -28.50
N ALA A 293 8.52 14.82 -28.33
CA ALA A 293 7.96 13.94 -29.37
C ALA A 293 6.47 14.18 -29.66
N ASP A 294 5.73 14.77 -28.71
CA ASP A 294 4.28 14.96 -28.79
C ASP A 294 3.88 16.43 -29.08
N THR A 295 4.86 17.33 -29.20
CA THR A 295 4.62 18.78 -29.41
C THR A 295 3.85 19.08 -30.69
N ALA A 296 4.24 18.50 -31.83
CA ALA A 296 3.57 18.70 -33.11
C ALA A 296 2.07 18.29 -33.06
N ARG A 297 1.76 17.23 -32.32
CA ARG A 297 0.37 16.78 -32.12
C ARG A 297 -0.40 17.74 -31.21
N LEU A 298 0.29 18.33 -30.21
CA LEU A 298 -0.30 19.33 -29.34
C LEU A 298 -0.62 20.61 -30.13
N GLU A 299 0.30 21.09 -30.96
CA GLU A 299 0.11 22.29 -31.79
C GLU A 299 -1.10 22.12 -32.72
N GLN A 300 -1.21 20.98 -33.41
CA GLN A 300 -2.39 20.67 -34.24
C GLN A 300 -3.71 20.69 -33.47
N LEU A 301 -3.69 20.24 -32.21
CA LEU A 301 -4.87 20.28 -31.36
C LEU A 301 -5.20 21.74 -30.98
N LEU A 302 -4.20 22.54 -30.62
CA LEU A 302 -4.38 23.94 -30.21
C LEU A 302 -4.84 24.86 -31.34
N GLU A 303 -4.46 24.59 -32.58
CA GLU A 303 -4.92 25.36 -33.78
C GLU A 303 -6.47 25.35 -33.91
N GLY A 304 -7.17 24.39 -33.32
CA GLY A 304 -8.62 24.30 -33.31
C GLY A 304 -9.32 25.22 -32.30
N TYR A 305 -8.58 25.98 -31.47
CA TYR A 305 -9.11 26.80 -30.37
C TYR A 305 -8.61 28.24 -30.45
N SER A 306 -9.36 29.17 -29.86
CA SER A 306 -8.99 30.59 -29.77
C SER A 306 -7.95 30.80 -28.65
N CYS A 307 -6.72 30.37 -28.90
CA CYS A 307 -5.66 30.40 -27.89
C CYS A 307 -4.31 30.85 -28.48
N ALA A 308 -3.47 31.42 -27.64
CA ALA A 308 -2.07 31.71 -27.94
C ALA A 308 -1.20 30.78 -27.09
N TRP A 309 -0.16 30.20 -27.71
CA TRP A 309 0.77 29.32 -27.03
C TRP A 309 2.21 29.59 -27.41
N ASP A 310 3.10 29.26 -26.48
CA ASP A 310 4.53 29.27 -26.66
C ASP A 310 5.16 28.01 -26.07
N LEU A 311 6.06 27.39 -26.82
CA LEU A 311 6.76 26.18 -26.43
C LEU A 311 8.25 26.46 -26.28
N ARG A 312 8.79 26.29 -25.07
CA ARG A 312 10.20 26.57 -24.76
C ARG A 312 10.93 25.35 -24.28
N VAL A 313 12.21 25.28 -24.65
CA VAL A 313 13.13 24.31 -24.06
C VAL A 313 13.50 24.79 -22.64
N PRO A 314 13.43 23.91 -21.60
CA PRO A 314 13.77 24.34 -20.25
C PRO A 314 15.22 24.77 -20.12
N THR A 315 15.47 25.78 -19.29
CA THR A 315 16.82 26.28 -18.95
C THR A 315 17.45 25.35 -17.88
N GLU A 316 18.78 25.45 -17.70
CA GLU A 316 19.48 24.63 -16.69
C GLU A 316 19.01 24.92 -15.26
N GLU A 317 18.55 26.13 -14.97
CA GLU A 317 18.00 26.55 -13.69
C GLU A 317 16.64 25.86 -13.40
N GLU A 318 15.89 25.56 -14.44
CA GLU A 318 14.58 24.90 -14.35
C GLU A 318 14.67 23.36 -14.24
N TYR A 319 15.82 22.74 -14.52
CA TYR A 319 15.97 21.27 -14.53
C TYR A 319 15.46 20.56 -13.27
N PRO A 320 15.58 21.10 -12.05
CA PRO A 320 15.01 20.46 -10.86
C PRO A 320 13.47 20.38 -10.85
N GLU A 321 12.81 21.22 -11.65
CA GLU A 321 11.36 21.29 -11.73
C GLU A 321 10.77 20.52 -12.91
N VAL A 322 11.59 20.24 -13.93
CA VAL A 322 11.16 19.51 -15.12
C VAL A 322 10.79 18.07 -14.77
N PRO A 323 9.56 17.64 -15.08
CA PRO A 323 9.17 16.26 -14.86
C PRO A 323 9.91 15.31 -15.79
N VAL A 324 10.30 14.16 -15.28
CA VAL A 324 11.07 13.17 -16.01
C VAL A 324 10.19 11.98 -16.37
N THR A 325 10.17 11.64 -17.65
CA THR A 325 9.59 10.39 -18.12
C THR A 325 10.68 9.45 -18.64
N LEU A 326 10.65 8.20 -18.17
CA LEU A 326 11.59 7.17 -18.56
C LEU A 326 11.15 6.49 -19.87
N LYS A 327 12.11 6.01 -20.66
CA LYS A 327 11.79 5.26 -21.88
C LYS A 327 11.18 3.92 -21.52
N SER A 328 9.90 3.73 -21.83
CA SER A 328 9.15 2.53 -21.50
C SER A 328 9.19 1.51 -22.65
N ASN A 329 10.04 0.50 -22.53
CA ASN A 329 9.99 -0.71 -23.34
C ASN A 329 9.30 -1.84 -22.54
N TRP A 330 9.01 -2.96 -23.19
CA TRP A 330 8.41 -4.13 -22.55
C TRP A 330 9.16 -4.65 -21.29
N LEU A 331 10.49 -4.49 -21.25
CA LEU A 331 11.33 -4.86 -20.11
C LEU A 331 11.50 -3.71 -19.12
N THR A 332 11.81 -2.49 -19.60
CA THR A 332 12.14 -1.33 -18.74
C THR A 332 10.93 -0.81 -17.99
N ARG A 333 9.70 -1.02 -18.53
CA ARG A 333 8.46 -0.67 -17.83
C ARG A 333 8.32 -1.36 -16.47
N SER A 334 8.77 -2.61 -16.38
CA SER A 334 8.72 -3.35 -15.13
C SER A 334 9.67 -2.78 -14.06
N MET A 335 10.75 -2.10 -14.46
CA MET A 335 11.74 -1.51 -13.56
C MET A 335 11.35 -0.11 -13.05
N THR A 336 10.43 0.56 -13.72
CA THR A 336 10.02 1.92 -13.34
C THR A 336 9.53 1.99 -11.90
N CYS A 337 8.79 0.97 -11.43
CA CYS A 337 8.33 0.91 -10.04
C CYS A 337 9.49 0.82 -9.01
N ILE A 338 10.63 0.22 -9.38
CA ILE A 338 11.82 0.15 -8.52
C ILE A 338 12.52 1.51 -8.50
N THR A 339 12.70 2.12 -9.67
CA THR A 339 13.31 3.46 -9.76
C THR A 339 12.49 4.51 -9.02
N GLU A 340 11.16 4.49 -9.12
CA GLU A 340 10.26 5.39 -8.39
C GLU A 340 10.33 5.20 -6.87
N GLN A 341 10.62 4.00 -6.37
CA GLN A 341 10.79 3.75 -4.93
C GLN A 341 12.06 4.37 -4.37
N TYR A 342 13.10 4.52 -5.20
CA TYR A 342 14.33 5.19 -4.78
C TYR A 342 14.20 6.70 -4.92
N SER A 343 14.23 7.19 -6.14
CA SER A 343 14.00 8.57 -6.58
C SER A 343 14.00 8.58 -8.10
N MET A 344 13.28 9.51 -8.74
CA MET A 344 13.44 9.71 -10.17
C MET A 344 14.80 10.34 -10.50
N PRO A 345 15.43 9.98 -11.64
CA PRO A 345 16.66 10.59 -12.05
C PRO A 345 16.48 12.09 -12.33
N ALA A 346 17.47 12.91 -12.06
CA ALA A 346 17.46 14.30 -12.46
C ALA A 346 17.26 14.42 -13.99
N TYR A 347 16.72 15.54 -14.47
CA TYR A 347 16.40 15.72 -15.89
C TYR A 347 17.65 15.60 -16.80
N ASP A 348 18.82 16.06 -16.33
CA ASP A 348 20.14 15.89 -16.96
C ASP A 348 20.78 14.52 -16.70
N GLY A 349 20.10 13.66 -15.91
CA GLY A 349 20.56 12.32 -15.53
C GLY A 349 20.45 11.28 -16.64
N VAL A 350 20.88 10.07 -16.31
CA VAL A 350 20.80 8.90 -17.20
C VAL A 350 19.65 8.00 -16.73
N ASP A 351 18.86 7.47 -17.66
CA ASP A 351 17.85 6.45 -17.37
C ASP A 351 18.53 5.15 -16.93
N PRO A 352 18.36 4.71 -15.66
CA PRO A 352 19.02 3.50 -15.17
C PRO A 352 18.33 2.21 -15.63
N ASN A 353 17.04 2.25 -15.98
CA ASN A 353 16.20 1.08 -16.20
C ASN A 353 16.74 0.11 -17.26
N PRO A 354 17.24 0.56 -18.44
CA PRO A 354 17.72 -0.37 -19.45
C PRO A 354 18.92 -1.21 -19.02
N VAL A 355 19.76 -0.65 -18.14
CA VAL A 355 20.98 -1.32 -17.67
C VAL A 355 20.71 -2.07 -16.35
N MET A 356 19.89 -1.52 -15.47
CA MET A 356 19.50 -2.16 -14.21
C MET A 356 18.69 -3.43 -14.44
N ALA A 357 17.79 -3.45 -15.43
CA ALA A 357 16.86 -4.55 -15.65
C ALA A 357 17.53 -5.93 -15.77
N PRO A 358 18.54 -6.14 -16.62
CA PRO A 358 19.16 -7.45 -16.76
C PRO A 358 19.86 -7.89 -15.46
N PHE A 359 20.51 -6.98 -14.73
CA PHE A 359 21.16 -7.33 -13.47
C PHE A 359 20.16 -7.65 -12.37
N PHE A 360 19.12 -6.85 -12.22
CA PHE A 360 18.06 -7.09 -11.23
C PHE A 360 17.42 -8.47 -11.43
N ILE A 361 16.98 -8.78 -12.64
CA ILE A 361 16.32 -10.05 -12.95
C ILE A 361 17.29 -11.23 -12.76
N LEU A 362 18.57 -11.06 -13.15
CA LEU A 362 19.61 -12.08 -13.01
C LEU A 362 19.90 -12.38 -11.53
N PHE A 363 20.12 -11.34 -10.71
CA PHE A 363 20.43 -11.47 -9.30
C PHE A 363 19.28 -12.05 -8.50
N PHE A 364 18.08 -11.54 -8.75
CA PHE A 364 16.88 -12.10 -8.15
C PHE A 364 16.73 -13.59 -8.44
N GLY A 365 16.87 -13.97 -9.72
CA GLY A 365 16.78 -15.37 -10.13
C GLY A 365 17.86 -16.26 -9.51
N MET A 366 19.10 -15.73 -9.38
CA MET A 366 20.21 -16.44 -8.74
C MET A 366 19.98 -16.61 -7.23
N MET A 367 19.49 -15.57 -6.53
CA MET A 367 19.20 -15.67 -5.10
C MET A 367 18.10 -16.68 -4.78
N MET A 368 17.08 -16.78 -5.63
CA MET A 368 15.94 -17.65 -5.38
C MET A 368 16.13 -19.08 -5.91
N ALA A 369 16.80 -19.26 -7.02
CA ALA A 369 17.33 -20.47 -7.67
C ALA A 369 16.55 -21.79 -7.45
N ASP A 370 15.21 -21.79 -7.67
CA ASP A 370 14.34 -22.96 -7.51
C ASP A 370 13.29 -23.04 -8.62
N MET A 371 13.18 -24.20 -9.28
CA MET A 371 12.24 -24.42 -10.39
C MET A 371 10.78 -24.30 -9.95
N GLY A 372 10.43 -24.83 -8.77
CA GLY A 372 9.06 -24.84 -8.28
C GLY A 372 8.57 -23.44 -8.00
N TYR A 373 9.38 -22.63 -7.33
CA TYR A 373 9.07 -21.21 -7.08
C TYR A 373 9.04 -20.41 -8.38
N GLY A 374 10.00 -20.65 -9.30
CA GLY A 374 10.02 -20.04 -10.61
C GLY A 374 8.75 -20.30 -11.41
N LEU A 375 8.25 -21.54 -11.45
CA LEU A 375 6.99 -21.90 -12.12
C LEU A 375 5.78 -21.16 -11.52
N LEU A 376 5.70 -21.06 -10.19
CA LEU A 376 4.63 -20.29 -9.52
C LEU A 376 4.68 -18.81 -9.90
N MET A 377 5.89 -18.22 -9.92
CA MET A 377 6.11 -16.82 -10.29
C MET A 377 5.89 -16.56 -11.79
N ILE A 378 5.92 -17.56 -12.65
CA ILE A 378 5.52 -17.45 -14.06
C ILE A 378 4.01 -17.59 -14.20
N PHE A 379 3.44 -18.67 -13.64
CA PHE A 379 2.06 -19.05 -13.88
C PHE A 379 1.07 -18.06 -13.28
N LEU A 380 1.26 -17.65 -12.01
CA LEU A 380 0.33 -16.75 -11.33
C LEU A 380 0.27 -15.34 -11.97
N PRO A 381 1.39 -14.64 -12.25
CA PRO A 381 1.39 -13.38 -12.94
C PRO A 381 0.84 -13.47 -14.36
N LEU A 382 1.20 -14.51 -15.13
CA LEU A 382 0.70 -14.71 -16.49
C LEU A 382 -0.82 -14.89 -16.51
N LEU A 383 -1.36 -15.70 -15.58
CA LEU A 383 -2.78 -15.91 -15.43
C LEU A 383 -3.49 -14.61 -15.04
N TYR A 384 -2.90 -13.83 -14.11
CA TYR A 384 -3.45 -12.56 -13.65
C TYR A 384 -3.44 -11.50 -14.77
N LEU A 385 -2.34 -11.35 -15.51
CA LEU A 385 -2.25 -10.41 -16.63
C LEU A 385 -3.25 -10.73 -17.75
N LYS A 386 -3.42 -12.02 -18.09
CA LYS A 386 -4.36 -12.43 -19.14
C LYS A 386 -5.83 -12.31 -18.71
N LYS A 387 -6.15 -12.68 -17.47
CA LYS A 387 -7.53 -12.84 -17.02
C LYS A 387 -8.06 -11.60 -16.30
N ALA A 388 -7.30 -10.99 -15.39
CA ALA A 388 -7.76 -9.87 -14.56
C ALA A 388 -7.59 -8.48 -15.19
N ARG A 389 -6.71 -8.32 -16.19
CA ARG A 389 -6.42 -7.05 -16.89
C ARG A 389 -6.15 -5.91 -15.91
N PRO A 390 -5.06 -5.98 -15.13
CA PRO A 390 -4.76 -4.98 -14.11
C PRO A 390 -4.59 -3.57 -14.71
N PRO A 391 -4.83 -2.50 -13.92
CA PRO A 391 -4.54 -1.13 -14.32
C PRO A 391 -3.05 -0.96 -14.64
N GLN A 392 -2.72 0.03 -15.47
CA GLN A 392 -1.33 0.24 -15.94
C GLN A 392 -0.35 0.46 -14.79
N SER A 393 -0.77 1.14 -13.73
CA SER A 393 0.03 1.37 -12.52
C SER A 393 0.49 0.07 -11.82
N LYS A 394 -0.33 -0.98 -11.81
CA LYS A 394 0.00 -2.29 -11.20
C LYS A 394 0.67 -3.27 -12.16
N ARG A 395 0.55 -3.03 -13.45
CA ARG A 395 1.01 -3.96 -14.49
C ARG A 395 2.53 -4.12 -14.48
N GLY A 396 3.27 -3.03 -14.29
CA GLY A 396 4.74 -3.05 -14.25
C GLY A 396 5.29 -3.99 -13.19
N PHE A 397 4.78 -3.92 -11.96
CA PHE A 397 5.20 -4.80 -10.87
C PHE A 397 4.90 -6.29 -11.13
N ILE A 398 3.73 -6.59 -11.73
CA ILE A 398 3.37 -7.97 -12.07
C ILE A 398 4.26 -8.52 -13.17
N GLU A 399 4.59 -7.69 -14.17
CA GLU A 399 5.55 -8.05 -15.22
C GLU A 399 6.95 -8.26 -14.66
N LEU A 400 7.37 -7.51 -13.64
CA LEU A 400 8.63 -7.71 -12.92
C LEU A 400 8.70 -9.11 -12.30
N ILE A 401 7.66 -9.52 -11.54
CA ILE A 401 7.60 -10.85 -10.94
C ILE A 401 7.66 -11.94 -12.01
N LEU A 402 7.01 -11.74 -13.16
CA LEU A 402 7.05 -12.67 -14.28
C LEU A 402 8.48 -12.85 -14.81
N TRP A 403 9.21 -11.73 -15.04
CA TRP A 403 10.59 -11.78 -15.52
C TRP A 403 11.54 -12.43 -14.51
N CYS A 404 11.42 -12.04 -13.24
CA CYS A 404 12.16 -12.68 -12.15
C CYS A 404 11.85 -14.18 -12.07
N GLY A 405 10.59 -14.58 -12.25
CA GLY A 405 10.18 -15.98 -12.24
C GLY A 405 10.83 -16.82 -13.37
N ILE A 406 10.95 -16.26 -14.58
CA ILE A 406 11.59 -16.93 -15.71
C ILE A 406 13.07 -17.23 -15.39
N VAL A 407 13.81 -16.25 -14.87
CA VAL A 407 15.22 -16.43 -14.55
C VAL A 407 15.41 -17.31 -13.31
N THR A 408 14.52 -17.20 -12.32
CA THR A 408 14.48 -18.14 -11.17
C THR A 408 14.31 -19.58 -11.62
N PHE A 409 13.42 -19.83 -12.58
CA PHE A 409 13.23 -21.17 -13.15
C PHE A 409 14.49 -21.68 -13.85
N ILE A 410 15.18 -20.83 -14.62
CA ILE A 410 16.43 -21.19 -15.31
C ILE A 410 17.51 -21.54 -14.27
N PHE A 411 17.73 -20.69 -13.27
CA PHE A 411 18.71 -21.00 -12.22
C PHE A 411 18.31 -22.23 -11.40
N GLY A 412 17.02 -22.41 -11.10
CA GLY A 412 16.49 -23.61 -10.45
C GLY A 412 16.77 -24.88 -11.24
N ALA A 413 16.70 -24.84 -12.58
CA ALA A 413 17.07 -25.96 -13.46
C ALA A 413 18.58 -26.22 -13.44
N LEU A 414 19.42 -25.19 -13.29
CA LEU A 414 20.87 -25.35 -13.18
C LEU A 414 21.28 -25.93 -11.81
N THR A 415 20.55 -25.57 -10.74
CA THR A 415 20.82 -26.09 -9.38
C THR A 415 20.13 -27.42 -9.07
N GLY A 416 19.17 -27.84 -9.89
CA GLY A 416 18.38 -29.06 -9.67
C GLY A 416 17.37 -28.97 -8.53
N GLY A 417 17.05 -27.76 -8.05
CA GLY A 417 16.07 -27.51 -6.99
C GLY A 417 14.63 -27.45 -7.51
N PHE A 418 13.75 -28.24 -6.93
CA PHE A 418 12.30 -28.18 -7.16
C PHE A 418 11.59 -28.20 -5.81
N PHE A 419 11.18 -27.04 -5.32
CA PHE A 419 10.81 -26.81 -3.93
C PHE A 419 11.89 -27.35 -2.97
N GLY A 420 13.15 -26.95 -3.23
CA GLY A 420 14.33 -27.57 -2.64
C GLY A 420 14.55 -29.00 -3.16
N ASP A 421 14.57 -29.96 -2.25
CA ASP A 421 14.71 -31.40 -2.52
C ASP A 421 13.38 -32.18 -2.42
N PHE A 422 12.24 -31.51 -2.69
CA PHE A 422 10.90 -32.10 -2.52
C PHE A 422 10.73 -33.43 -3.27
N ILE A 423 11.14 -33.49 -4.54
CA ILE A 423 10.98 -34.72 -5.37
C ILE A 423 11.83 -35.87 -4.85
N PRO A 424 13.15 -35.71 -4.58
CA PRO A 424 13.96 -36.74 -3.96
C PRO A 424 13.42 -37.24 -2.62
N GLN A 425 12.96 -36.36 -1.75
CA GLN A 425 12.39 -36.75 -0.45
C GLN A 425 11.04 -37.46 -0.59
N LEU A 426 10.20 -37.03 -1.53
CA LEU A 426 8.93 -37.71 -1.81
C LEU A 426 9.19 -39.13 -2.32
N CYS A 427 10.15 -39.31 -3.22
CA CYS A 427 10.53 -40.65 -3.71
C CYS A 427 11.00 -41.53 -2.58
N LYS A 428 11.80 -41.03 -1.63
CA LYS A 428 12.25 -41.78 -0.45
C LYS A 428 11.13 -42.14 0.52
N VAL A 429 10.09 -41.30 0.66
CA VAL A 429 8.91 -41.61 1.48
C VAL A 429 8.06 -42.71 0.84
N ILE A 430 7.98 -42.76 -0.50
CA ILE A 430 7.24 -43.79 -1.23
C ILE A 430 8.04 -45.10 -1.29
N ASP A 431 9.32 -45.04 -1.65
CA ASP A 431 10.24 -46.14 -1.72
C ASP A 431 11.57 -45.77 -1.03
N PRO A 432 11.84 -46.32 0.18
CA PRO A 432 13.06 -46.03 0.93
C PRO A 432 14.37 -46.43 0.20
N ALA A 433 14.30 -47.27 -0.82
CA ALA A 433 15.46 -47.67 -1.62
C ALA A 433 15.74 -46.73 -2.80
N SER A 434 14.88 -45.74 -3.03
CA SER A 434 15.03 -44.78 -4.14
C SER A 434 16.21 -43.85 -3.94
N THR A 435 17.10 -43.81 -4.96
CA THR A 435 18.27 -42.90 -5.05
C THR A 435 18.06 -41.82 -6.11
N PHE A 436 16.80 -41.48 -6.40
CA PHE A 436 16.50 -40.48 -7.44
C PHE A 436 16.97 -39.11 -7.01
N GLU A 437 17.80 -38.45 -7.81
CA GLU A 437 18.25 -37.07 -7.67
C GLU A 437 18.00 -36.34 -8.99
N LEU A 438 17.64 -35.08 -8.91
CA LEU A 438 17.51 -34.21 -10.07
C LEU A 438 18.90 -33.86 -10.62
N PRO A 439 19.09 -33.85 -11.96
CA PRO A 439 20.36 -33.44 -12.54
C PRO A 439 20.63 -31.96 -12.19
N SER A 440 21.82 -31.68 -11.65
CA SER A 440 22.29 -30.35 -11.33
C SER A 440 23.68 -30.10 -11.93
N LEU A 441 23.88 -28.87 -12.45
CA LEU A 441 25.20 -28.45 -12.92
C LEU A 441 26.09 -28.02 -11.73
N PHE A 442 25.49 -27.41 -10.71
CA PHE A 442 26.14 -27.04 -9.46
C PHE A 442 25.12 -27.08 -8.31
N SER A 443 25.60 -27.40 -7.13
CA SER A 443 24.77 -27.51 -5.95
C SER A 443 25.10 -26.36 -4.98
N PRO A 444 24.10 -25.59 -4.50
CA PRO A 444 24.31 -24.51 -3.54
C PRO A 444 25.06 -24.96 -2.28
N LEU A 445 24.86 -26.20 -1.84
CA LEU A 445 25.49 -26.76 -0.65
C LEU A 445 26.92 -27.24 -0.86
N ASN A 446 27.20 -27.85 -2.02
CA ASN A 446 28.49 -28.47 -2.30
C ASN A 446 29.48 -27.50 -2.95
N ASP A 447 28.99 -26.59 -3.81
CA ASP A 447 29.80 -25.71 -4.63
C ASP A 447 29.78 -24.26 -4.13
N THR A 448 29.56 -24.05 -2.82
CA THR A 448 29.41 -22.73 -2.19
C THR A 448 30.51 -21.74 -2.55
N MET A 449 31.79 -22.19 -2.58
CA MET A 449 32.93 -21.33 -2.94
C MET A 449 32.90 -20.89 -4.41
N ALA A 450 32.50 -21.77 -5.33
CA ALA A 450 32.39 -21.40 -6.74
C ALA A 450 31.26 -20.39 -6.96
N ILE A 451 30.12 -20.57 -6.31
CA ILE A 451 28.97 -19.64 -6.35
C ILE A 451 29.33 -18.30 -5.74
N MET A 452 30.07 -18.30 -4.62
CA MET A 452 30.55 -17.07 -3.98
C MET A 452 31.46 -16.28 -4.93
N ILE A 453 32.45 -16.91 -5.54
CA ILE A 453 33.35 -16.26 -6.50
C ILE A 453 32.54 -15.76 -7.70
N GLY A 454 31.60 -16.58 -8.23
CA GLY A 454 30.73 -16.21 -9.33
C GLY A 454 29.88 -14.98 -9.03
N SER A 455 29.30 -14.89 -7.81
CA SER A 455 28.53 -13.73 -7.37
C SER A 455 29.37 -12.47 -7.28
N MET A 456 30.61 -12.57 -6.76
CA MET A 456 31.56 -11.45 -6.72
C MET A 456 31.97 -10.98 -8.11
N VAL A 457 32.20 -11.91 -9.04
CA VAL A 457 32.54 -11.60 -10.45
C VAL A 457 31.36 -10.88 -11.13
N LEU A 458 30.13 -11.38 -10.96
CA LEU A 458 28.92 -10.74 -11.50
C LEU A 458 28.72 -9.33 -10.91
N GLY A 459 28.94 -9.16 -9.60
CA GLY A 459 28.93 -7.86 -8.95
C GLY A 459 30.01 -6.91 -9.50
N GLY A 460 31.22 -7.43 -9.72
CA GLY A 460 32.31 -6.66 -10.35
C GLY A 460 31.92 -6.18 -11.76
N ILE A 461 31.28 -7.02 -12.56
CA ILE A 461 30.75 -6.66 -13.90
C ILE A 461 29.71 -5.54 -13.79
N GLN A 462 28.80 -5.62 -12.83
CA GLN A 462 27.80 -4.57 -12.61
C GLN A 462 28.44 -3.24 -12.21
N ILE A 463 29.37 -3.25 -11.29
CA ILE A 463 30.12 -2.04 -10.86
C ILE A 463 30.86 -1.40 -12.06
N LEU A 464 31.57 -2.20 -12.84
CA LEU A 464 32.26 -1.75 -14.04
C LEU A 464 31.29 -1.15 -15.06
N THR A 465 30.09 -1.75 -15.20
CA THR A 465 29.05 -1.22 -16.07
C THR A 465 28.55 0.15 -15.56
N GLY A 466 28.33 0.32 -14.26
CA GLY A 466 27.98 1.60 -13.65
C GLY A 466 29.05 2.68 -13.90
N MET A 467 30.32 2.34 -13.72
CA MET A 467 31.45 3.24 -14.02
C MET A 467 31.51 3.58 -15.52
N THR A 468 31.20 2.64 -16.42
CA THR A 468 31.11 2.90 -17.85
C THR A 468 30.09 3.98 -18.18
N ILE A 469 28.92 3.91 -17.54
CA ILE A 469 27.86 4.91 -17.71
C ILE A 469 28.34 6.27 -17.22
N SER A 470 29.04 6.33 -16.08
CA SER A 470 29.65 7.55 -15.53
C SER A 470 30.66 8.15 -16.49
N VAL A 471 31.55 7.35 -17.07
CA VAL A 471 32.55 7.80 -18.08
C VAL A 471 31.85 8.37 -19.32
N VAL A 472 30.84 7.66 -19.85
CA VAL A 472 30.10 8.13 -21.06
C VAL A 472 29.40 9.46 -20.76
N LYS A 473 28.79 9.60 -19.58
CA LYS A 473 28.11 10.83 -19.16
C LYS A 473 29.13 11.99 -19.05
N LYS A 474 30.19 11.85 -18.25
CA LYS A 474 31.22 12.89 -18.06
C LYS A 474 31.88 13.29 -19.41
N THR A 475 32.07 12.33 -20.31
CA THR A 475 32.63 12.59 -21.64
C THR A 475 31.63 13.39 -22.50
N ARG A 476 30.34 13.07 -22.48
CA ARG A 476 29.30 13.80 -23.23
C ARG A 476 29.16 15.22 -22.71
N ASP A 477 29.28 15.42 -21.41
CA ASP A 477 29.20 16.73 -20.76
C ASP A 477 30.50 17.55 -20.89
N GLY A 478 31.51 17.07 -21.65
CA GLY A 478 32.76 17.77 -21.94
C GLY A 478 33.86 17.64 -20.89
N HIS A 479 33.64 16.86 -19.83
CA HIS A 479 34.56 16.66 -18.70
C HIS A 479 35.40 15.37 -18.82
N PHE A 480 35.94 15.09 -20.00
CA PHE A 480 36.73 13.88 -20.26
C PHE A 480 37.92 13.68 -19.33
N ALA A 481 38.59 14.80 -18.96
CA ALA A 481 39.74 14.73 -18.06
C ALA A 481 39.35 14.19 -16.66
N ASP A 482 38.17 14.54 -16.16
CA ASP A 482 37.66 14.05 -14.87
C ASP A 482 37.22 12.58 -14.98
N ALA A 483 36.59 12.19 -16.12
CA ALA A 483 36.28 10.79 -16.41
C ALA A 483 37.55 9.90 -16.42
N LEU A 484 38.65 10.38 -16.99
CA LEU A 484 39.91 9.64 -17.08
C LEU A 484 40.51 9.38 -15.68
N TRP A 485 40.58 10.43 -14.83
CA TRP A 485 41.25 10.35 -13.55
C TRP A 485 40.39 9.77 -12.42
N ASP A 486 39.08 9.98 -12.45
CA ASP A 486 38.18 9.48 -11.42
C ASP A 486 37.73 8.03 -11.67
N GLU A 487 37.43 7.68 -12.95
CA GLU A 487 36.80 6.38 -13.25
C GLU A 487 37.78 5.41 -13.92
N ILE A 488 38.44 5.83 -15.02
CA ILE A 488 39.30 4.93 -15.81
C ILE A 488 40.54 4.48 -14.97
N THR A 489 41.05 5.31 -14.09
CA THR A 489 42.10 4.94 -13.15
C THR A 489 41.72 3.71 -12.32
N TRP A 490 40.47 3.68 -11.80
CA TRP A 490 39.97 2.54 -11.02
C TRP A 490 39.73 1.29 -11.86
N TRP A 491 39.34 1.44 -13.15
CA TRP A 491 39.29 0.31 -14.07
C TRP A 491 40.63 -0.38 -14.22
N VAL A 492 41.70 0.43 -14.41
CA VAL A 492 43.04 -0.09 -14.55
C VAL A 492 43.52 -0.76 -13.27
N ILE A 493 43.18 -0.19 -12.09
CA ILE A 493 43.52 -0.78 -10.78
C ILE A 493 42.77 -2.11 -10.57
N LEU A 494 41.47 -2.15 -10.82
CA LEU A 494 40.65 -3.37 -10.66
C LEU A 494 41.08 -4.47 -11.62
N ALA A 495 41.30 -4.12 -12.90
CA ALA A 495 41.81 -5.06 -13.90
C ALA A 495 43.21 -5.56 -13.55
N GLY A 496 44.09 -4.65 -13.14
CA GLY A 496 45.45 -5.00 -12.68
C GLY A 496 45.47 -5.87 -11.42
N GLY A 497 44.56 -5.63 -10.48
CA GLY A 497 44.35 -6.48 -9.30
C GLY A 497 43.84 -7.88 -9.65
N ALA A 498 42.85 -7.98 -10.54
CA ALA A 498 42.35 -9.27 -11.06
C ALA A 498 43.46 -10.05 -11.79
N MET A 499 44.23 -9.39 -12.67
CA MET A 499 45.35 -10.01 -13.38
C MET A 499 46.47 -10.46 -12.42
N ALA A 500 46.73 -9.70 -11.36
CA ALA A 500 47.71 -10.07 -10.34
C ALA A 500 47.26 -11.33 -9.58
N LEU A 501 45.99 -11.46 -9.22
CA LEU A 501 45.42 -12.66 -8.57
C LEU A 501 45.51 -13.89 -9.48
N LEU A 502 45.25 -13.72 -10.77
CA LEU A 502 45.33 -14.80 -11.78
C LEU A 502 46.76 -15.10 -12.23
N LYS A 503 47.77 -14.35 -11.70
CA LYS A 503 49.20 -14.44 -12.10
C LYS A 503 49.42 -14.23 -13.61
N VAL A 504 48.57 -13.47 -14.28
CA VAL A 504 48.67 -13.14 -15.68
C VAL A 504 49.22 -11.73 -15.85
N GLY A 505 50.10 -11.50 -16.83
CA GLY A 505 50.61 -10.14 -17.15
C GLY A 505 51.64 -9.58 -16.15
N SER A 506 52.30 -10.44 -15.37
CA SER A 506 53.41 -10.02 -14.53
C SER A 506 54.75 -10.09 -15.32
N VAL A 507 55.51 -8.97 -15.31
CA VAL A 507 56.87 -8.94 -15.85
C VAL A 507 57.82 -8.88 -14.64
N ALA A 508 58.71 -9.85 -14.55
CA ALA A 508 59.63 -10.03 -13.41
C ALA A 508 58.93 -10.09 -12.02
N GLY A 509 57.72 -10.69 -11.96
CA GLY A 509 56.93 -10.82 -10.73
C GLY A 509 56.16 -9.56 -10.30
N VAL A 510 56.24 -8.46 -11.07
CA VAL A 510 55.51 -7.23 -10.79
C VAL A 510 54.27 -7.12 -11.71
N PRO A 511 53.05 -6.90 -11.18
CA PRO A 511 51.86 -6.73 -11.97
C PRO A 511 51.87 -5.33 -12.63
N VAL A 512 52.33 -5.25 -13.87
CA VAL A 512 52.58 -3.98 -14.60
C VAL A 512 51.32 -3.13 -14.69
N VAL A 513 50.16 -3.73 -14.97
CA VAL A 513 48.87 -3.00 -15.10
C VAL A 513 48.49 -2.36 -13.76
N LEU A 514 48.68 -3.07 -12.64
CA LEU A 514 48.40 -2.49 -11.32
C LEU A 514 49.29 -1.31 -11.00
N VAL A 515 50.59 -1.40 -11.33
CA VAL A 515 51.52 -0.28 -11.13
C VAL A 515 51.14 0.93 -11.96
N ILE A 516 50.74 0.75 -13.20
CA ILE A 516 50.24 1.85 -14.06
C ILE A 516 49.00 2.51 -13.41
N GLY A 517 48.05 1.69 -12.93
CA GLY A 517 46.84 2.21 -12.26
C GLY A 517 47.18 3.04 -11.00
N VAL A 518 48.10 2.54 -10.19
CA VAL A 518 48.57 3.29 -8.99
C VAL A 518 49.29 4.60 -9.37
N LEU A 519 50.09 4.62 -10.41
CA LEU A 519 50.73 5.85 -10.89
C LEU A 519 49.69 6.85 -11.41
N MET A 520 48.66 6.39 -12.13
CA MET A 520 47.55 7.22 -12.57
C MET A 520 46.79 7.80 -11.36
N LEU A 521 46.56 7.02 -10.30
CA LEU A 521 45.89 7.47 -9.09
C LEU A 521 46.72 8.57 -8.37
N VAL A 522 48.02 8.37 -8.24
CA VAL A 522 48.93 9.36 -7.62
C VAL A 522 48.90 10.68 -8.38
N TYR A 523 48.94 10.64 -9.70
CA TYR A 523 48.86 11.84 -10.52
C TYR A 523 47.46 12.50 -10.47
N GLY A 524 46.37 11.73 -10.59
CA GLY A 524 45.00 12.22 -10.59
C GLY A 524 44.60 12.88 -9.27
N SER A 525 44.91 12.24 -8.14
CA SER A 525 44.60 12.75 -6.79
C SER A 525 45.30 14.03 -6.40
N GLY A 526 46.41 14.35 -7.08
CA GLY A 526 47.19 15.58 -6.87
C GLY A 526 46.73 16.80 -7.68
N ARG A 527 45.80 16.66 -8.62
CA ARG A 527 45.29 17.76 -9.45
C ARG A 527 44.57 18.80 -8.61
N GLY A 528 44.87 20.08 -8.81
CA GLY A 528 44.21 21.20 -8.12
C GLY A 528 44.59 21.43 -6.67
N LYS A 529 45.43 20.59 -6.04
CA LYS A 529 45.84 20.73 -4.65
C LYS A 529 47.33 21.17 -4.55
N LYS A 530 47.66 22.05 -3.58
CA LYS A 530 49.04 22.56 -3.36
C LYS A 530 49.62 21.95 -2.08
N GLY A 531 50.94 21.66 -2.12
CA GLY A 531 51.70 21.26 -0.95
C GLY A 531 51.22 19.98 -0.25
N PHE A 532 51.08 20.01 1.05
CA PHE A 532 50.66 18.88 1.88
C PHE A 532 49.28 18.32 1.54
N GLY A 533 48.41 19.14 0.92
CA GLY A 533 47.11 18.71 0.42
C GLY A 533 47.15 17.63 -0.68
N LYS A 534 48.29 17.46 -1.39
CA LYS A 534 48.49 16.36 -2.36
C LYS A 534 48.62 15.01 -1.66
N VAL A 535 49.37 14.98 -0.55
CA VAL A 535 49.58 13.73 0.22
C VAL A 535 48.32 13.29 0.92
N THR A 536 47.59 14.21 1.58
CA THR A 536 46.32 13.90 2.23
C THR A 536 45.27 13.51 1.21
N GLY A 537 45.25 14.14 0.03
CA GLY A 537 44.36 13.78 -1.08
C GLY A 537 44.61 12.37 -1.62
N LEU A 538 45.87 11.98 -1.77
CA LEU A 538 46.27 10.63 -2.19
C LEU A 538 45.88 9.58 -1.15
N VAL A 539 46.20 9.79 0.14
CA VAL A 539 45.83 8.87 1.20
C VAL A 539 44.31 8.68 1.28
N SER A 540 43.56 9.77 1.17
CA SER A 540 42.11 9.72 1.17
C SER A 540 41.56 8.99 -0.10
N ALA A 541 42.11 9.24 -1.28
CA ALA A 541 41.71 8.57 -2.49
C ALA A 541 42.00 7.06 -2.47
N VAL A 542 43.18 6.68 -2.00
CA VAL A 542 43.54 5.25 -1.85
C VAL A 542 42.65 4.58 -0.79
N TYR A 543 42.51 5.18 0.38
CA TYR A 543 41.69 4.60 1.45
C TYR A 543 40.22 4.45 1.04
N ASN A 544 39.59 5.54 0.61
CA ASN A 544 38.17 5.52 0.24
C ASN A 544 37.90 4.64 -1.00
N GLY A 545 38.81 4.67 -1.97
CA GLY A 545 38.65 3.86 -3.17
C GLY A 545 38.82 2.37 -2.90
N VAL A 546 39.92 1.96 -2.26
CA VAL A 546 40.17 0.54 -1.96
C VAL A 546 39.10 -0.01 -1.03
N THR A 547 38.78 0.69 0.07
CA THR A 547 37.76 0.23 1.03
C THR A 547 36.36 0.24 0.40
N GLY A 548 36.02 1.25 -0.42
CA GLY A 548 34.75 1.34 -1.10
C GLY A 548 34.53 0.20 -2.10
N PHE A 549 35.45 0.01 -3.06
CA PHE A 549 35.34 -1.07 -4.04
C PHE A 549 35.37 -2.47 -3.41
N PHE A 550 36.20 -2.66 -2.39
CA PHE A 550 36.26 -3.93 -1.67
C PHE A 550 34.94 -4.21 -0.93
N SER A 551 34.38 -3.21 -0.25
CA SER A 551 33.09 -3.32 0.42
C SER A 551 31.98 -3.61 -0.56
N ASP A 552 31.94 -2.90 -1.70
CA ASP A 552 30.92 -3.09 -2.70
C ASP A 552 30.98 -4.50 -3.31
N ILE A 553 32.16 -4.99 -3.67
CA ILE A 553 32.33 -6.36 -4.21
C ILE A 553 31.94 -7.41 -3.15
N LEU A 554 32.30 -7.22 -1.88
CA LEU A 554 31.87 -8.13 -0.82
C LEU A 554 30.37 -8.13 -0.59
N SER A 555 29.67 -7.02 -0.85
CA SER A 555 28.21 -6.94 -0.74
C SER A 555 27.51 -7.96 -1.65
N TYR A 556 28.12 -8.35 -2.76
CA TYR A 556 27.56 -9.37 -3.69
C TYR A 556 27.64 -10.81 -3.16
N VAL A 557 28.40 -11.08 -2.10
CA VAL A 557 28.37 -12.39 -1.40
C VAL A 557 26.96 -12.69 -0.87
N ARG A 558 26.15 -11.67 -0.65
CA ARG A 558 24.73 -11.80 -0.27
C ARG A 558 23.91 -12.61 -1.27
N LEU A 559 24.24 -12.57 -2.56
CA LEU A 559 23.57 -13.38 -3.58
C LEU A 559 23.70 -14.87 -3.28
N MET A 560 24.93 -15.30 -2.95
CA MET A 560 25.20 -16.69 -2.55
C MET A 560 24.54 -17.01 -1.20
N ALA A 561 24.62 -16.11 -0.21
CA ALA A 561 24.07 -16.35 1.12
C ALA A 561 22.55 -16.58 1.08
N LEU A 562 21.82 -15.81 0.28
CA LEU A 562 20.37 -15.96 0.13
C LEU A 562 19.99 -17.21 -0.67
N MET A 563 20.73 -17.53 -1.74
CA MET A 563 20.56 -18.78 -2.46
C MET A 563 20.72 -19.99 -1.52
N LEU A 564 21.78 -20.00 -0.72
CA LEU A 564 22.05 -21.07 0.24
C LEU A 564 20.97 -21.15 1.33
N SER A 565 20.60 -20.02 1.91
CA SER A 565 19.57 -19.95 2.95
C SER A 565 18.21 -20.49 2.44
N GLY A 566 17.80 -20.10 1.24
CA GLY A 566 16.57 -20.57 0.63
C GLY A 566 16.56 -22.06 0.38
N ALA A 567 17.67 -22.61 -0.14
CA ALA A 567 17.83 -24.04 -0.39
C ALA A 567 17.81 -24.85 0.92
N VAL A 568 18.55 -24.41 1.94
CA VAL A 568 18.60 -25.09 3.27
C VAL A 568 17.23 -25.08 3.94
N LEU A 569 16.52 -23.96 3.95
CA LEU A 569 15.18 -23.88 4.55
C LEU A 569 14.20 -24.83 3.85
N ALA A 570 14.19 -24.89 2.53
CA ALA A 570 13.36 -25.82 1.78
C ALA A 570 13.67 -27.27 2.16
N GLN A 571 14.95 -27.65 2.22
CA GLN A 571 15.37 -29.00 2.63
C GLN A 571 14.94 -29.35 4.05
N VAL A 572 15.08 -28.43 5.00
CA VAL A 572 14.67 -28.63 6.40
C VAL A 572 13.16 -28.93 6.49
N PHE A 573 12.33 -28.17 5.79
CA PHE A 573 10.89 -28.42 5.76
C PHE A 573 10.53 -29.76 5.09
N ASN A 574 11.19 -30.10 4.00
CA ASN A 574 10.97 -31.37 3.31
C ASN A 574 11.43 -32.56 4.18
N MET A 575 12.58 -32.43 4.86
CA MET A 575 13.07 -33.45 5.80
C MET A 575 12.09 -33.62 6.98
N LEU A 576 11.60 -32.51 7.55
CA LEU A 576 10.59 -32.56 8.62
C LEU A 576 9.31 -33.26 8.16
N GLY A 577 8.88 -33.03 6.92
CA GLY A 577 7.78 -33.75 6.30
C GLY A 577 8.06 -35.25 6.17
N ALA A 578 9.27 -35.62 5.74
CA ALA A 578 9.67 -37.01 5.56
C ALA A 578 9.68 -37.81 6.89
N THR A 579 9.94 -37.18 8.04
CA THR A 579 9.90 -37.87 9.36
C THR A 579 8.51 -38.40 9.72
N THR A 580 7.43 -37.93 9.06
CA THR A 580 6.07 -38.43 9.32
C THR A 580 5.83 -39.88 8.82
N GLY A 581 6.71 -40.36 7.92
CA GLY A 581 6.59 -41.71 7.31
C GLY A 581 5.31 -41.91 6.46
N ASN A 582 4.52 -40.86 6.22
CA ASN A 582 3.27 -40.90 5.47
C ASN A 582 3.26 -39.83 4.39
N VAL A 583 2.90 -40.21 3.15
CA VAL A 583 2.85 -39.31 1.99
C VAL A 583 1.94 -38.10 2.24
N VAL A 584 0.78 -38.30 2.88
CA VAL A 584 -0.15 -37.19 3.17
C VAL A 584 0.47 -36.22 4.17
N GLY A 585 1.07 -36.71 5.26
CA GLY A 585 1.77 -35.89 6.25
C GLY A 585 2.95 -35.12 5.62
N PHE A 586 3.73 -35.81 4.79
CA PHE A 586 4.82 -35.18 4.02
C PHE A 586 4.31 -34.02 3.17
N VAL A 587 3.30 -34.24 2.32
CA VAL A 587 2.78 -33.21 1.41
C VAL A 587 2.23 -32.01 2.16
N VAL A 588 1.50 -32.21 3.28
CA VAL A 588 0.94 -31.10 4.08
C VAL A 588 2.06 -30.26 4.70
N ILE A 589 3.05 -30.88 5.35
CA ILE A 589 4.15 -30.16 6.00
C ILE A 589 5.02 -29.46 4.95
N ALA A 590 5.36 -30.16 3.87
CA ALA A 590 6.16 -29.59 2.78
C ALA A 590 5.43 -28.42 2.10
N LEU A 591 4.11 -28.50 1.89
CA LEU A 591 3.34 -27.41 1.29
C LEU A 591 3.34 -26.17 2.18
N ILE A 592 3.08 -26.33 3.49
CA ILE A 592 3.08 -25.19 4.44
C ILE A 592 4.50 -24.60 4.55
N GLY A 593 5.52 -25.45 4.70
CA GLY A 593 6.92 -25.04 4.82
C GLY A 593 7.42 -24.33 3.58
N ASN A 594 7.17 -24.90 2.39
CA ASN A 594 7.57 -24.27 1.12
C ASN A 594 6.78 -23.00 0.80
N ALA A 595 5.51 -22.89 1.21
CA ALA A 595 4.75 -21.63 1.09
C ALA A 595 5.36 -20.52 1.96
N LEU A 596 5.73 -20.84 3.20
CA LEU A 596 6.43 -19.91 4.08
C LEU A 596 7.81 -19.53 3.53
N ASN A 597 8.58 -20.51 3.07
CA ASN A 597 9.89 -20.30 2.47
C ASN A 597 9.81 -19.42 1.22
N LEU A 598 8.82 -19.66 0.34
CA LEU A 598 8.56 -18.80 -0.82
C LEU A 598 8.31 -17.36 -0.41
N ALA A 599 7.45 -17.12 0.59
CA ALA A 599 7.14 -15.76 1.04
C ALA A 599 8.38 -15.04 1.61
N LEU A 600 9.16 -15.73 2.46
CA LEU A 600 10.38 -15.18 3.06
C LEU A 600 11.47 -14.90 2.01
N ASN A 601 11.70 -15.84 1.10
CA ASN A 601 12.70 -15.68 0.04
C ASN A 601 12.30 -14.64 -0.99
N LEU A 602 11.02 -14.57 -1.39
CA LEU A 602 10.51 -13.55 -2.32
C LEU A 602 10.78 -12.15 -1.78
N LEU A 603 10.42 -11.92 -0.50
CA LEU A 603 10.67 -10.63 0.16
C LEU A 603 12.17 -10.38 0.34
N GLY A 604 12.92 -11.38 0.80
CA GLY A 604 14.36 -11.28 1.01
C GLY A 604 15.12 -10.95 -0.28
N CYS A 605 14.88 -11.70 -1.35
CA CYS A 605 15.50 -11.47 -2.65
C CYS A 605 15.16 -10.06 -3.19
N TYR A 606 13.90 -9.64 -3.09
CA TYR A 606 13.47 -8.31 -3.54
C TYR A 606 14.19 -7.18 -2.79
N VAL A 607 14.19 -7.22 -1.46
CA VAL A 607 14.80 -6.15 -0.62
C VAL A 607 16.33 -6.12 -0.79
N HIS A 608 16.96 -7.28 -0.82
CA HIS A 608 18.43 -7.33 -0.92
C HIS A 608 18.93 -7.00 -2.32
N ASP A 609 18.17 -7.34 -3.36
CA ASP A 609 18.47 -6.92 -4.73
C ASP A 609 18.32 -5.40 -4.90
N MET A 610 17.20 -4.82 -4.41
CA MET A 610 17.05 -3.37 -4.40
C MET A 610 18.22 -2.67 -3.75
N ARG A 611 18.72 -3.20 -2.61
CA ARG A 611 19.87 -2.64 -1.94
C ARG A 611 21.13 -2.66 -2.80
N LEU A 612 21.42 -3.77 -3.49
CA LEU A 612 22.54 -3.88 -4.42
C LEU A 612 22.43 -2.86 -5.55
N GLN A 613 21.20 -2.65 -6.08
CA GLN A 613 20.98 -1.66 -7.13
C GLN A 613 21.15 -0.22 -6.62
N PHE A 614 20.59 0.10 -5.46
CA PHE A 614 20.55 1.49 -4.96
C PHE A 614 21.86 1.97 -4.39
N LEU A 615 22.57 1.13 -3.63
CA LEU A 615 23.81 1.54 -2.95
C LEU A 615 25.05 1.29 -3.81
N GLU A 616 25.22 0.07 -4.32
CA GLU A 616 26.44 -0.33 -5.00
C GLU A 616 26.45 0.11 -6.49
N PHE A 617 25.28 0.03 -7.18
CA PHE A 617 25.21 0.36 -8.61
C PHE A 617 24.88 1.83 -8.87
N PHE A 618 23.78 2.36 -8.29
CA PHE A 618 23.38 3.77 -8.51
C PHE A 618 24.40 4.75 -7.94
N GLY A 619 25.03 4.44 -6.81
CA GLY A 619 26.09 5.24 -6.23
C GLY A 619 27.25 5.60 -7.18
N ARG A 620 27.36 4.91 -8.36
CA ARG A 620 28.42 5.15 -9.35
C ARG A 620 28.10 6.23 -10.38
N PHE A 621 26.84 6.38 -10.77
CA PHE A 621 26.49 7.28 -11.90
C PHE A 621 25.17 8.03 -11.72
N TYR A 622 24.35 7.63 -10.74
CA TYR A 622 23.01 8.15 -10.61
C TYR A 622 23.02 9.56 -9.99
N LYS A 623 22.17 10.43 -10.53
CA LYS A 623 21.87 11.74 -9.99
C LYS A 623 20.38 11.78 -9.67
N GLU A 624 20.06 11.83 -8.39
CA GLU A 624 18.69 11.87 -7.89
C GLU A 624 18.10 13.28 -7.92
N GLY A 625 16.79 13.41 -7.67
CA GLY A 625 16.10 14.69 -7.52
C GLY A 625 15.14 15.04 -8.65
N GLY A 626 14.87 14.12 -9.60
CA GLY A 626 13.86 14.34 -10.64
C GLY A 626 12.43 14.18 -10.10
N LYS A 627 11.48 14.86 -10.74
CA LYS A 627 10.03 14.74 -10.49
C LYS A 627 9.42 13.74 -11.47
N SER A 628 8.54 12.87 -10.99
CA SER A 628 7.83 11.90 -11.85
C SER A 628 6.83 12.64 -12.74
N TYR A 629 6.86 12.38 -14.04
CA TYR A 629 5.91 12.92 -15.00
C TYR A 629 4.52 12.31 -14.81
N ARG A 630 3.52 13.17 -14.54
CA ARG A 630 2.12 12.80 -14.30
C ARG A 630 1.20 13.51 -15.27
N PRO A 631 1.08 13.00 -16.50
CA PRO A 631 0.23 13.64 -17.49
C PRO A 631 -1.24 13.58 -17.11
N LEU A 632 -2.01 14.55 -17.63
CA LEU A 632 -3.47 14.49 -17.61
C LEU A 632 -3.91 13.21 -18.31
N SER A 633 -4.47 12.25 -17.56
CA SER A 633 -4.96 11.00 -18.13
C SER A 633 -6.14 10.47 -17.32
N VAL A 634 -7.06 9.79 -18.01
CA VAL A 634 -8.19 9.12 -17.36
C VAL A 634 -7.69 7.81 -16.77
N GLU A 635 -7.30 7.83 -15.49
CA GLU A 635 -6.92 6.63 -14.77
C GLU A 635 -8.13 6.04 -14.02
N THR A 636 -8.55 4.85 -14.45
CA THR A 636 -9.64 4.11 -13.82
C THR A 636 -9.12 2.91 -13.03
N GLN A 637 -9.71 2.69 -11.85
CA GLN A 637 -9.34 1.58 -10.97
C GLN A 637 -10.21 0.35 -11.20
N TYR A 638 -11.51 0.53 -11.36
CA TYR A 638 -12.49 -0.56 -11.37
C TYR A 638 -12.97 -0.94 -12.76
N VAL A 639 -12.89 -0.04 -13.74
CA VAL A 639 -13.34 -0.27 -15.11
C VAL A 639 -12.20 -0.08 -16.12
N GLU A 640 -12.34 -0.59 -17.32
CA GLU A 640 -11.46 -0.35 -18.47
C GLU A 640 -12.23 0.53 -19.47
N VAL A 641 -11.83 1.80 -19.62
CA VAL A 641 -12.44 2.72 -20.60
C VAL A 641 -11.83 2.46 -21.95
N MET A 642 -12.66 2.10 -22.91
CA MET A 642 -12.25 1.93 -24.30
C MET A 642 -12.34 3.27 -25.03
N LYS A 643 -11.24 3.69 -25.67
CA LYS A 643 -11.27 4.81 -26.61
C LYS A 643 -12.12 4.39 -27.81
N GLU A 644 -13.07 5.21 -28.18
CA GLU A 644 -13.78 5.05 -29.44
C GLU A 644 -12.77 5.46 -30.53
N ASP A 645 -12.29 4.51 -31.32
CA ASP A 645 -11.51 4.81 -32.52
C ASP A 645 -12.43 5.55 -33.48
N ASN A 646 -12.20 6.85 -33.67
CA ASN A 646 -12.79 7.66 -34.74
C ASN A 646 -12.03 7.47 -36.04
#